data_52a8ce72e1aa8a6ed60b3999243aaf23
#
_entry.id   52a8ce72e1aa8a6ed60b3999243aaf23
#
_cell.length_a   1.000
_cell.length_b   1.000
_cell.length_c   1.000
_cell.angle_alpha   90.00
_cell.angle_beta   90.00
_cell.angle_gamma   90.00
#
_symmetry.space_group_name_H-M   'P 1'
#
loop_
_entity.id
_entity.type
_entity.pdbx_description
1 polymer ?
#
loop_
_entity_poly.entity_id
_entity_poly.type
_entity_poly.pdbx_seq_one_letter_code
_entity_poly.pdbx_strand_id
1 'polypeptide(L)'
;METTVLWLCLGLAFLGRGWGSHTGMSHGVCKLGHGAAACNGRELKLVPADLPANTKELFLDDNTIQMLKNASLLQYRQLGNLGLSGNTLKLIESGAFLNNRGLQVLSLADNALFTNYSVTAAALWSLPALRKLDLSGNQLTEDMMATLIQNLSSLVSLSVARNVIMRLDSFIFERLSQLQELNLEKNYIFEIESGTFEGLRRLERLSLAYNYLPCIVEFDLTQLKMLNASNNIIEWFLAVESDALFELETLDLSHNRLLFFPLLPRQSKLSSLLLMDNEMCFYRHLPNATYPPNVTVQFLLIDGNITNITTLSLWDEVIHSNLSSLRFLDMSQNQFWYLPEGFLAGMTSLSYLKLNQNCLQTFHIWEEEPPGMLIELDLSQNQLLELQVDLGSEGILPNLRFFNLSANGLQKVPAKLFAHTPKITTVDLSHNRIDICPQQANADGSKYSVCIDFRNIMTLKQLYLAGCGLDVVDGHAFSGTSLTHLDLSNNQRALSRSLRPLQDIALTLQVVSLRNASLSCATADMDFSSFQNLLSLDLSENSLDSFPESLGSLKLHTLNLRRNLLTSLSQDAMQKQLGKSLDILYLSQNPYNCCKLEWWDFLHTLQTVHIVDRVEVTCLYSSRTLHAAELPESVLQGCRWMTVNLTLLYLVLALPICLTLLVAFAILFLTFKQKLLQMVKSRYRVSSPY
;
A
#
# COMPACT_ATOMS: atom_id res chain seq x y z
N MET A 1 6.15 0.01 -2.10
CA MET A 1 5.08 -0.34 -3.05
C MET A 1 5.51 -0.28 -4.52
N GLU A 2 6.49 0.50 -4.90
CA GLU A 2 6.97 0.57 -6.30
C GLU A 2 7.96 -0.53 -6.68
N THR A 3 8.71 -1.07 -5.77
CA THR A 3 9.66 -2.18 -6.03
C THR A 3 8.98 -3.52 -6.29
N THR A 4 7.83 -3.78 -5.68
CA THR A 4 6.98 -4.94 -6.00
C THR A 4 6.32 -4.83 -7.37
N VAL A 5 6.13 -3.62 -7.87
CA VAL A 5 5.58 -3.37 -9.21
C VAL A 5 6.60 -3.68 -10.31
N LEU A 6 7.90 -3.46 -10.06
CA LEU A 6 8.94 -3.75 -11.07
C LEU A 6 9.11 -5.27 -11.32
N TRP A 7 8.95 -6.10 -10.29
CA TRP A 7 9.00 -7.55 -10.41
C TRP A 7 7.74 -8.15 -11.01
N LEU A 8 6.57 -7.58 -10.72
CA LEU A 8 5.31 -7.93 -11.40
C LEU A 8 5.34 -7.56 -12.89
N CYS A 9 6.05 -6.49 -13.29
CA CYS A 9 6.21 -6.14 -14.70
C CYS A 9 7.13 -7.10 -15.46
N LEU A 10 8.12 -7.73 -14.82
CA LEU A 10 8.98 -8.73 -15.47
C LEU A 10 8.31 -10.10 -15.62
N GLY A 11 7.44 -10.50 -14.68
CA GLY A 11 6.55 -11.65 -14.82
C GLY A 11 5.42 -11.43 -15.83
N LEU A 12 4.98 -10.18 -16.01
CA LEU A 12 3.93 -9.79 -16.96
C LEU A 12 4.45 -9.49 -18.37
N ALA A 13 5.77 -9.38 -18.60
CA ALA A 13 6.35 -9.26 -19.95
C ALA A 13 6.10 -10.53 -20.80
N PHE A 14 5.72 -11.64 -20.19
CA PHE A 14 5.16 -12.81 -20.89
C PHE A 14 3.67 -12.65 -21.26
N LEU A 15 2.93 -11.71 -20.65
CA LEU A 15 1.49 -11.55 -20.85
C LEU A 15 1.07 -10.22 -21.51
N GLY A 16 2.00 -9.32 -21.81
CA GLY A 16 1.70 -7.92 -22.10
C GLY A 16 1.84 -7.44 -23.54
N ARG A 17 1.26 -8.12 -24.54
CA ARG A 17 0.75 -7.40 -25.71
C ARG A 17 -0.77 -7.45 -25.66
N GLY A 18 -1.37 -6.33 -25.27
CA GLY A 18 -2.81 -6.15 -25.29
C GLY A 18 -3.36 -6.54 -26.66
N TRP A 19 -4.25 -7.49 -26.66
CA TRP A 19 -5.01 -7.88 -27.83
C TRP A 19 -5.98 -6.74 -28.18
N GLY A 20 -5.57 -5.92 -29.13
CA GLY A 20 -6.51 -5.05 -29.82
C GLY A 20 -7.59 -5.93 -30.44
N SER A 21 -8.84 -5.52 -30.30
CA SER A 21 -10.02 -6.19 -30.83
C SER A 21 -9.94 -6.29 -32.36
N HIS A 22 -9.33 -7.35 -32.87
CA HIS A 22 -9.51 -7.79 -34.25
C HIS A 22 -10.11 -9.19 -34.24
N THR A 23 -11.20 -9.34 -34.97
CA THR A 23 -11.96 -10.57 -35.21
C THR A 23 -11.04 -11.71 -35.63
N GLY A 24 -10.58 -12.52 -34.67
CA GLY A 24 -9.86 -13.74 -34.91
C GLY A 24 -10.80 -14.88 -35.28
N MET A 25 -10.54 -15.57 -36.39
CA MET A 25 -11.22 -16.83 -36.71
C MET A 25 -10.89 -17.87 -35.63
N SER A 26 -11.91 -18.42 -34.97
CA SER A 26 -11.76 -19.55 -34.05
C SER A 26 -11.81 -20.86 -34.83
N HIS A 27 -10.70 -21.55 -34.95
CA HIS A 27 -10.70 -22.96 -35.31
C HIS A 27 -10.82 -23.80 -34.02
N GLY A 28 -11.96 -24.40 -33.80
CA GLY A 28 -12.30 -25.40 -32.78
C GLY A 28 -11.80 -25.16 -31.34
N VAL A 29 -10.54 -25.34 -31.07
CA VAL A 29 -9.98 -25.38 -29.70
C VAL A 29 -9.06 -24.20 -29.40
N CYS A 30 -8.37 -23.65 -30.40
CA CYS A 30 -7.34 -22.60 -30.24
C CYS A 30 -7.77 -21.26 -30.85
N LYS A 31 -7.34 -20.16 -30.27
CA LYS A 31 -7.50 -18.82 -30.85
C LYS A 31 -6.31 -18.54 -31.80
N LEU A 32 -6.59 -18.24 -33.06
CA LEU A 32 -5.58 -17.95 -34.06
C LEU A 32 -5.46 -16.45 -34.31
N GLY A 33 -4.25 -15.95 -34.49
CA GLY A 33 -3.93 -14.58 -34.83
C GLY A 33 -2.58 -14.51 -35.58
N HIS A 34 -2.30 -13.52 -36.31
CA HIS A 34 -1.08 -13.16 -37.09
C HIS A 34 0.18 -14.08 -36.94
N GLY A 35 0.03 -15.40 -37.15
CA GLY A 35 1.10 -16.39 -36.98
C GLY A 35 1.26 -16.94 -35.57
N ALA A 36 0.33 -16.61 -34.64
CA ALA A 36 0.26 -17.14 -33.29
C ALA A 36 -0.96 -18.03 -33.11
N ALA A 37 -0.82 -19.10 -32.32
CA ALA A 37 -1.91 -19.97 -31.89
C ALA A 37 -1.92 -20.06 -30.36
N ALA A 38 -3.00 -19.58 -29.73
CA ALA A 38 -3.21 -19.63 -28.28
C ALA A 38 -4.20 -20.76 -27.93
N CYS A 39 -3.68 -21.82 -27.32
CA CYS A 39 -4.39 -23.02 -26.95
C CYS A 39 -4.35 -23.28 -25.44
N ASN A 40 -4.10 -22.26 -24.61
CA ASN A 40 -3.90 -22.37 -23.16
C ASN A 40 -5.19 -22.80 -22.46
N GLY A 41 -5.10 -23.65 -21.42
CA GLY A 41 -6.20 -24.04 -20.56
C GLY A 41 -7.32 -24.78 -21.30
N ARG A 42 -6.96 -25.68 -22.24
CA ARG A 42 -7.93 -26.42 -23.09
C ARG A 42 -7.97 -27.91 -22.79
N GLU A 43 -7.37 -28.35 -21.69
CA GLU A 43 -7.28 -29.77 -21.29
C GLU A 43 -6.64 -30.68 -22.37
N LEU A 44 -5.77 -30.10 -23.21
CA LEU A 44 -5.12 -30.81 -24.29
C LEU A 44 -4.16 -31.86 -23.74
N LYS A 45 -4.20 -33.06 -24.28
CA LYS A 45 -3.28 -34.17 -23.97
C LYS A 45 -2.14 -34.28 -24.99
N LEU A 46 -2.30 -33.68 -26.16
CA LEU A 46 -1.36 -33.69 -27.27
C LEU A 46 -1.30 -32.32 -27.94
N VAL A 47 -0.21 -32.04 -28.66
CA VAL A 47 -0.10 -30.87 -29.52
C VAL A 47 -1.12 -30.98 -30.64
N PRO A 48 -1.98 -29.97 -30.89
CA PRO A 48 -2.94 -30.00 -31.98
C PRO A 48 -2.24 -30.16 -33.36
N ALA A 49 -2.81 -30.98 -34.23
CA ALA A 49 -2.25 -31.23 -35.56
C ALA A 49 -2.94 -30.42 -36.69
N ASP A 50 -3.98 -29.67 -36.36
CA ASP A 50 -4.86 -28.94 -37.27
C ASP A 50 -4.58 -27.45 -37.37
N LEU A 51 -3.54 -26.96 -36.67
CA LEU A 51 -3.13 -25.55 -36.73
C LEU A 51 -2.36 -25.24 -38.01
N PRO A 52 -2.36 -23.97 -38.46
CA PRO A 52 -1.64 -23.57 -39.67
C PRO A 52 -0.12 -23.88 -39.62
N ALA A 53 0.44 -24.45 -40.70
CA ALA A 53 1.86 -24.85 -40.76
C ALA A 53 2.82 -23.65 -40.70
N ASN A 54 2.36 -22.42 -40.91
CA ASN A 54 3.13 -21.17 -40.82
C ASN A 54 3.06 -20.55 -39.38
N THR A 55 2.57 -21.29 -38.40
CA THR A 55 2.54 -20.86 -36.97
C THR A 55 3.98 -20.60 -36.51
N LYS A 56 4.21 -19.39 -36.00
CA LYS A 56 5.49 -18.93 -35.43
C LYS A 56 5.51 -18.96 -33.90
N GLU A 57 4.36 -18.78 -33.30
CA GLU A 57 4.18 -18.77 -31.84
C GLU A 57 3.07 -19.75 -31.49
N LEU A 58 3.35 -20.69 -30.60
CA LEU A 58 2.41 -21.71 -30.15
C LEU A 58 2.38 -21.73 -28.61
N PHE A 59 1.25 -21.39 -28.02
CA PHE A 59 1.03 -21.37 -26.59
C PHE A 59 0.09 -22.51 -26.22
N LEU A 60 0.63 -23.48 -25.48
CA LEU A 60 -0.03 -24.69 -24.99
C LEU A 60 -0.02 -24.76 -23.45
N ASP A 61 0.15 -23.61 -22.80
CA ASP A 61 0.28 -23.54 -21.37
C ASP A 61 -1.02 -23.99 -20.67
N ASP A 62 -0.91 -24.47 -19.42
CA ASP A 62 -2.03 -24.91 -18.58
C ASP A 62 -2.90 -26.00 -19.23
N ASN A 63 -2.25 -27.03 -19.78
CA ASN A 63 -2.91 -28.20 -20.35
C ASN A 63 -2.49 -29.49 -19.60
N THR A 64 -2.76 -30.66 -20.17
CA THR A 64 -2.44 -31.97 -19.57
C THR A 64 -1.48 -32.80 -20.45
N ILE A 65 -0.59 -32.15 -21.19
CA ILE A 65 0.37 -32.81 -22.07
C ILE A 65 1.44 -33.49 -21.21
N GLN A 66 1.58 -34.83 -21.39
CA GLN A 66 2.55 -35.65 -20.61
C GLN A 66 3.84 -35.92 -21.37
N MET A 67 3.79 -35.93 -22.70
CA MET A 67 4.92 -36.27 -23.54
C MET A 67 4.92 -35.50 -24.83
N LEU A 68 6.09 -35.01 -25.25
CA LEU A 68 6.33 -34.43 -26.55
C LEU A 68 7.07 -35.45 -27.42
N LYS A 69 6.39 -36.03 -28.41
CA LYS A 69 6.93 -37.06 -29.27
C LYS A 69 7.67 -36.43 -30.46
N ASN A 70 8.54 -37.23 -31.12
CA ASN A 70 9.28 -36.78 -32.33
C ASN A 70 8.40 -36.22 -33.44
N ALA A 71 7.17 -36.70 -33.59
CA ALA A 71 6.23 -36.23 -34.60
C ALA A 71 5.38 -35.02 -34.17
N SER A 72 5.42 -34.61 -32.91
CA SER A 72 4.47 -33.63 -32.32
C SER A 72 4.57 -32.23 -32.95
N LEU A 73 5.77 -31.82 -33.40
CA LEU A 73 6.02 -30.47 -33.92
C LEU A 73 6.50 -30.47 -35.40
N LEU A 74 6.41 -31.59 -36.10
CA LEU A 74 6.94 -31.76 -37.47
C LEU A 74 6.39 -30.72 -38.44
N GLN A 75 5.14 -30.32 -38.34
CA GLN A 75 4.49 -29.38 -39.23
C GLN A 75 4.82 -27.92 -38.95
N TYR A 76 5.23 -27.58 -37.72
CA TYR A 76 5.46 -26.19 -37.30
C TYR A 76 6.92 -25.76 -37.52
N ARG A 77 7.40 -25.85 -38.77
CA ARG A 77 8.83 -25.60 -39.12
C ARG A 77 9.27 -24.14 -38.89
N GLN A 78 8.33 -23.18 -38.82
CA GLN A 78 8.61 -21.76 -38.60
C GLN A 78 8.48 -21.36 -37.13
N LEU A 79 8.32 -22.31 -36.20
CA LEU A 79 8.12 -22.06 -34.80
C LEU A 79 9.34 -21.36 -34.18
N GLY A 80 9.14 -20.18 -33.63
CA GLY A 80 10.13 -19.36 -32.94
C GLY A 80 9.86 -19.26 -31.44
N ASN A 81 8.60 -19.45 -31.02
CA ASN A 81 8.18 -19.39 -29.62
C ASN A 81 7.23 -20.54 -29.30
N LEU A 82 7.55 -21.29 -28.23
CA LEU A 82 6.74 -22.43 -27.74
C LEU A 82 6.53 -22.31 -26.23
N GLY A 83 5.27 -22.20 -25.79
CA GLY A 83 4.83 -22.27 -24.40
C GLY A 83 4.25 -23.65 -24.09
N LEU A 84 4.77 -24.32 -23.08
CA LEU A 84 4.30 -25.60 -22.55
C LEU A 84 4.26 -25.60 -21.01
N SER A 85 4.23 -24.40 -20.41
CA SER A 85 4.20 -24.26 -18.95
C SER A 85 2.89 -24.80 -18.33
N GLY A 86 2.92 -25.20 -17.08
CA GLY A 86 1.72 -25.67 -16.36
C GLY A 86 1.12 -26.95 -16.98
N ASN A 87 1.95 -27.85 -17.47
CA ASN A 87 1.53 -29.15 -17.99
C ASN A 87 1.96 -30.28 -17.02
N THR A 88 1.81 -31.51 -17.42
CA THR A 88 2.31 -32.68 -16.72
C THR A 88 3.42 -33.38 -17.50
N LEU A 89 4.23 -32.59 -18.20
CA LEU A 89 5.24 -33.08 -19.16
C LEU A 89 6.37 -33.81 -18.41
N LYS A 90 6.57 -35.07 -18.74
CA LYS A 90 7.57 -35.98 -18.13
C LYS A 90 8.70 -36.31 -19.10
N LEU A 91 8.48 -36.22 -20.39
CA LEU A 91 9.41 -36.62 -21.44
C LEU A 91 9.28 -35.77 -22.70
N ILE A 92 10.41 -35.33 -23.20
CA ILE A 92 10.57 -34.81 -24.54
C ILE A 92 11.47 -35.81 -25.27
N GLU A 93 10.96 -36.47 -26.31
CA GLU A 93 11.76 -37.39 -27.13
C GLU A 93 12.91 -36.65 -27.85
N SER A 94 14.05 -37.30 -27.98
CA SER A 94 15.30 -36.67 -28.51
C SER A 94 15.16 -36.02 -29.88
N GLY A 95 14.22 -36.50 -30.71
CA GLY A 95 13.94 -35.94 -32.05
C GLY A 95 12.80 -34.93 -32.07
N ALA A 96 12.21 -34.57 -30.98
CA ALA A 96 11.01 -33.71 -30.91
C ALA A 96 11.21 -32.35 -31.59
N PHE A 97 12.43 -31.79 -31.56
CA PHE A 97 12.75 -30.45 -32.08
C PHE A 97 13.59 -30.49 -33.38
N LEU A 98 13.83 -31.64 -34.01
CA LEU A 98 14.70 -31.74 -35.15
C LEU A 98 14.34 -30.78 -36.33
N ASN A 99 13.05 -30.47 -36.48
CA ASN A 99 12.57 -29.56 -37.52
C ASN A 99 12.36 -28.11 -37.04
N ASN A 100 12.63 -27.82 -35.76
CA ASN A 100 12.39 -26.53 -35.10
C ASN A 100 13.71 -25.83 -34.75
N ARG A 101 14.74 -25.93 -35.57
CA ARG A 101 16.07 -25.34 -35.31
C ARG A 101 16.07 -23.84 -35.14
N GLY A 102 15.01 -23.15 -35.60
CA GLY A 102 14.80 -21.72 -35.44
C GLY A 102 14.09 -21.32 -34.13
N LEU A 103 13.78 -22.28 -33.24
CA LEU A 103 13.12 -21.97 -31.96
C LEU A 103 14.03 -21.13 -31.09
N GLN A 104 13.52 -19.96 -30.66
CA GLN A 104 14.25 -18.97 -29.87
C GLN A 104 13.79 -18.91 -28.43
N VAL A 105 12.51 -19.17 -28.18
CA VAL A 105 11.91 -19.09 -26.83
C VAL A 105 11.18 -20.40 -26.56
N LEU A 106 11.52 -21.01 -25.44
CA LEU A 106 10.90 -22.25 -24.96
C LEU A 106 10.58 -22.12 -23.48
N SER A 107 9.29 -22.21 -23.13
CA SER A 107 8.83 -22.25 -21.76
C SER A 107 8.36 -23.65 -21.43
N LEU A 108 9.00 -24.27 -20.42
CA LEU A 108 8.71 -25.61 -19.90
C LEU A 108 8.43 -25.55 -18.39
N ALA A 109 8.09 -24.37 -17.86
CA ALA A 109 7.89 -24.20 -16.44
C ALA A 109 6.73 -25.04 -15.90
N ASP A 110 6.79 -25.39 -14.62
CA ASP A 110 5.72 -26.11 -13.89
C ASP A 110 5.32 -27.42 -14.60
N ASN A 111 6.34 -28.31 -14.77
CA ASN A 111 6.22 -29.63 -15.35
C ASN A 111 6.90 -30.70 -14.47
N ALA A 112 7.11 -31.89 -14.97
CA ALA A 112 7.74 -33.04 -14.26
C ALA A 112 8.97 -33.57 -14.98
N LEU A 113 9.85 -32.65 -15.46
CA LEU A 113 11.00 -33.02 -16.30
C LEU A 113 12.08 -33.79 -15.55
N PHE A 114 12.09 -33.75 -14.23
CA PHE A 114 13.00 -34.56 -13.37
C PHE A 114 12.96 -36.04 -13.71
N THR A 115 11.85 -36.58 -14.22
CA THR A 115 11.62 -38.00 -14.45
C THR A 115 12.51 -38.56 -15.56
N ASN A 116 12.68 -37.86 -16.68
CA ASN A 116 13.41 -38.30 -17.87
C ASN A 116 14.32 -37.16 -18.41
N TYR A 117 15.01 -36.48 -17.51
CA TYR A 117 15.80 -35.31 -17.82
C TYR A 117 16.90 -35.57 -18.86
N SER A 118 17.57 -36.73 -18.83
CA SER A 118 18.66 -37.06 -19.76
C SER A 118 18.19 -37.18 -21.21
N VAL A 119 17.00 -37.76 -21.44
CA VAL A 119 16.42 -37.82 -22.81
C VAL A 119 15.96 -36.47 -23.26
N THR A 120 15.34 -35.69 -22.36
CA THR A 120 14.92 -34.31 -22.59
C THR A 120 16.12 -33.42 -22.93
N ALA A 121 17.26 -33.63 -22.26
CA ALA A 121 18.50 -32.88 -22.56
C ALA A 121 18.94 -33.08 -24.00
N ALA A 122 18.94 -34.34 -24.50
CA ALA A 122 19.29 -34.64 -25.90
C ALA A 122 18.37 -33.93 -26.91
N ALA A 123 17.09 -33.77 -26.58
CA ALA A 123 16.14 -32.99 -27.35
C ALA A 123 16.51 -31.49 -27.38
N LEU A 124 16.76 -30.88 -26.21
CA LEU A 124 17.14 -29.47 -26.08
C LEU A 124 18.43 -29.13 -26.79
N TRP A 125 19.44 -30.00 -26.78
CA TRP A 125 20.71 -29.79 -27.47
C TRP A 125 20.58 -29.66 -28.99
N SER A 126 19.44 -30.08 -29.57
CA SER A 126 19.14 -29.91 -31.00
C SER A 126 18.67 -28.48 -31.36
N LEU A 127 18.59 -27.55 -30.40
CA LEU A 127 18.08 -26.18 -30.56
C LEU A 127 19.20 -25.12 -30.56
N PRO A 128 19.94 -24.94 -31.71
CA PRO A 128 21.08 -24.04 -31.75
C PRO A 128 20.72 -22.55 -31.68
N ALA A 129 19.46 -22.18 -31.93
CA ALA A 129 19.00 -20.81 -31.92
C ALA A 129 18.30 -20.41 -30.64
N LEU A 130 18.24 -21.32 -29.62
CA LEU A 130 17.49 -21.09 -28.38
C LEU A 130 18.14 -19.97 -27.54
N ARG A 131 17.39 -18.90 -27.33
CA ARG A 131 17.81 -17.72 -26.57
C ARG A 131 17.19 -17.61 -25.17
N LYS A 132 15.94 -18.06 -25.02
CA LYS A 132 15.25 -18.02 -23.74
C LYS A 132 14.73 -19.40 -23.40
N LEU A 133 15.09 -19.89 -22.22
CA LEU A 133 14.64 -21.18 -21.68
C LEU A 133 14.13 -20.99 -20.26
N ASP A 134 12.88 -21.42 -20.02
CA ASP A 134 12.30 -21.48 -18.70
C ASP A 134 12.08 -22.94 -18.29
N LEU A 135 12.80 -23.36 -17.26
CA LEU A 135 12.73 -24.69 -16.62
C LEU A 135 12.21 -24.62 -15.19
N SER A 136 11.60 -23.51 -14.80
CA SER A 136 11.13 -23.27 -13.42
C SER A 136 10.11 -24.34 -12.99
N GLY A 137 10.09 -24.69 -11.71
CA GLY A 137 9.07 -25.58 -11.15
C GLY A 137 9.08 -27.01 -11.68
N ASN A 138 10.26 -27.57 -11.95
CA ASN A 138 10.41 -28.92 -12.53
C ASN A 138 11.04 -29.96 -11.59
N GLN A 139 11.27 -29.61 -10.33
CA GLN A 139 11.92 -30.47 -9.33
C GLN A 139 13.33 -30.93 -9.74
N LEU A 140 14.06 -30.05 -10.43
CA LEU A 140 15.41 -30.33 -10.92
C LEU A 140 16.43 -30.16 -9.78
N THR A 141 17.38 -31.11 -9.70
CA THR A 141 18.63 -30.95 -8.92
C THR A 141 19.70 -30.25 -9.75
N GLU A 142 20.82 -29.88 -9.12
CA GLU A 142 21.98 -29.26 -9.79
C GLU A 142 22.48 -30.10 -10.98
N ASP A 143 22.66 -31.42 -10.81
CA ASP A 143 23.14 -32.34 -11.85
C ASP A 143 22.17 -32.44 -13.04
N MET A 144 20.85 -32.49 -12.74
CA MET A 144 19.81 -32.50 -13.76
C MET A 144 19.82 -31.22 -14.55
N MET A 145 19.89 -30.04 -13.86
CA MET A 145 20.00 -28.74 -14.51
C MET A 145 21.24 -28.67 -15.38
N ALA A 146 22.42 -29.01 -14.85
CA ALA A 146 23.69 -29.02 -15.59
C ALA A 146 23.58 -29.83 -16.87
N THR A 147 23.02 -31.03 -16.81
CA THR A 147 22.80 -31.89 -17.97
C THR A 147 21.90 -31.24 -19.02
N LEU A 148 20.77 -30.65 -18.59
CA LEU A 148 19.81 -30.00 -19.49
C LEU A 148 20.42 -28.83 -20.28
N ILE A 149 21.29 -28.02 -19.64
CA ILE A 149 21.82 -26.77 -20.21
C ILE A 149 23.18 -26.94 -20.89
N GLN A 150 23.86 -28.08 -20.75
CA GLN A 150 25.26 -28.29 -21.12
C GLN A 150 25.67 -27.81 -22.52
N ASN A 151 24.81 -27.89 -23.54
CA ASN A 151 25.13 -27.56 -24.94
C ASN A 151 24.34 -26.34 -25.49
N LEU A 152 23.72 -25.52 -24.60
CA LEU A 152 22.87 -24.41 -25.00
C LEU A 152 23.63 -23.06 -25.04
N SER A 153 24.74 -23.00 -25.77
CA SER A 153 25.67 -21.85 -25.79
C SER A 153 25.09 -20.55 -26.32
N SER A 154 23.92 -20.58 -27.00
CA SER A 154 23.21 -19.39 -27.51
C SER A 154 22.23 -18.77 -26.53
N LEU A 155 22.05 -19.35 -25.32
CA LEU A 155 21.13 -18.83 -24.29
C LEU A 155 21.54 -17.42 -23.87
N VAL A 156 20.52 -16.56 -23.78
CA VAL A 156 20.58 -15.19 -23.27
C VAL A 156 19.86 -15.06 -21.94
N SER A 157 18.79 -15.81 -21.77
CA SER A 157 17.98 -15.81 -20.54
C SER A 157 17.65 -17.26 -20.13
N LEU A 158 17.97 -17.59 -18.88
CA LEU A 158 17.69 -18.90 -18.26
C LEU A 158 16.97 -18.70 -16.94
N SER A 159 15.81 -19.34 -16.79
CA SER A 159 15.15 -19.46 -15.51
C SER A 159 15.10 -20.92 -15.07
N VAL A 160 15.61 -21.18 -13.87
CA VAL A 160 15.52 -22.47 -13.16
C VAL A 160 14.95 -22.27 -11.75
N ALA A 161 14.11 -21.25 -11.62
CA ALA A 161 13.46 -20.92 -10.35
C ALA A 161 12.53 -22.04 -9.87
N ARG A 162 12.25 -22.09 -8.57
CA ARG A 162 11.30 -23.05 -7.96
C ARG A 162 11.65 -24.52 -8.28
N ASN A 163 12.95 -24.85 -8.21
CA ASN A 163 13.46 -26.20 -8.31
C ASN A 163 14.02 -26.68 -6.95
N VAL A 164 14.79 -27.75 -6.92
CA VAL A 164 15.38 -28.32 -5.70
C VAL A 164 16.90 -28.27 -5.71
N ILE A 165 17.46 -27.23 -6.33
CA ILE A 165 18.91 -27.02 -6.43
C ILE A 165 19.45 -26.61 -5.07
N MET A 166 20.47 -27.32 -4.56
CA MET A 166 21.04 -27.09 -3.24
C MET A 166 22.39 -26.37 -3.27
N ARG A 167 23.19 -26.63 -4.31
CA ARG A 167 24.49 -25.99 -4.49
C ARG A 167 24.77 -25.70 -5.96
N LEU A 168 25.71 -24.83 -6.22
CA LEU A 168 26.20 -24.54 -7.57
C LEU A 168 27.68 -24.84 -7.64
N ASP A 169 28.02 -25.89 -8.39
CA ASP A 169 29.40 -26.31 -8.59
C ASP A 169 30.14 -25.36 -9.54
N SER A 170 31.45 -25.25 -9.41
CA SER A 170 32.30 -24.51 -10.32
C SER A 170 32.08 -24.99 -11.77
N PHE A 171 32.15 -24.06 -12.72
CA PHE A 171 31.99 -24.32 -14.16
C PHE A 171 30.63 -24.82 -14.65
N ILE A 172 29.60 -24.91 -13.79
CA ILE A 172 28.25 -25.40 -14.16
C ILE A 172 27.64 -24.58 -15.31
N PHE A 173 27.95 -23.29 -15.40
CA PHE A 173 27.50 -22.39 -16.45
C PHE A 173 28.58 -22.03 -17.49
N GLU A 174 29.74 -22.68 -17.46
CA GLU A 174 30.92 -22.31 -18.30
C GLU A 174 30.60 -22.14 -19.78
N ARG A 175 29.71 -22.94 -20.35
CA ARG A 175 29.35 -22.90 -21.77
C ARG A 175 28.33 -21.85 -22.17
N LEU A 176 27.72 -21.16 -21.19
CA LEU A 176 26.64 -20.18 -21.40
C LEU A 176 27.19 -18.76 -21.57
N SER A 177 28.23 -18.57 -22.38
CA SER A 177 28.95 -17.29 -22.55
C SER A 177 28.10 -16.10 -23.06
N GLN A 178 26.89 -16.36 -23.58
CA GLN A 178 25.97 -15.33 -24.07
C GLN A 178 24.91 -14.98 -23.03
N LEU A 179 24.89 -15.66 -21.86
CA LEU A 179 23.86 -15.46 -20.85
C LEU A 179 23.91 -14.06 -20.26
N GLN A 180 22.77 -13.37 -20.26
CA GLN A 180 22.58 -12.03 -19.70
C GLN A 180 21.67 -12.06 -18.45
N GLU A 181 20.75 -13.01 -18.39
CA GLU A 181 19.79 -13.15 -17.30
C GLU A 181 19.82 -14.58 -16.77
N LEU A 182 20.03 -14.71 -15.44
CA LEU A 182 19.98 -15.99 -14.73
C LEU A 182 19.05 -15.85 -13.53
N ASN A 183 17.98 -16.65 -13.53
CA ASN A 183 17.04 -16.70 -12.42
C ASN A 183 17.13 -18.05 -11.70
N LEU A 184 17.61 -18.03 -10.46
CA LEU A 184 17.75 -19.16 -9.53
C LEU A 184 16.84 -19.03 -8.29
N GLU A 185 15.83 -18.17 -8.38
CA GLU A 185 14.93 -17.84 -7.27
C GLU A 185 14.16 -19.06 -6.75
N LYS A 186 13.90 -19.07 -5.44
CA LYS A 186 13.09 -20.13 -4.80
C LYS A 186 13.64 -21.53 -5.04
N ASN A 187 14.92 -21.71 -4.73
CA ASN A 187 15.58 -23.00 -4.64
C ASN A 187 16.01 -23.26 -3.18
N TYR A 188 16.94 -24.18 -2.97
CA TYR A 188 17.49 -24.51 -1.65
C TYR A 188 19.01 -24.23 -1.61
N ILE A 189 19.50 -23.28 -2.40
CA ILE A 189 20.93 -23.02 -2.59
C ILE A 189 21.50 -22.48 -1.28
N PHE A 190 22.44 -23.22 -0.72
CA PHE A 190 23.19 -22.84 0.49
C PHE A 190 24.69 -22.67 0.22
N GLU A 191 25.17 -23.08 -0.96
CA GLU A 191 26.59 -23.03 -1.35
C GLU A 191 26.75 -22.68 -2.83
N ILE A 192 27.68 -21.77 -3.12
CA ILE A 192 28.10 -21.41 -4.47
C ILE A 192 29.62 -21.53 -4.51
N GLU A 193 30.17 -22.47 -5.30
CA GLU A 193 31.60 -22.64 -5.41
C GLU A 193 32.27 -21.47 -6.14
N SER A 194 33.54 -21.21 -5.78
CA SER A 194 34.37 -20.24 -6.51
C SER A 194 34.44 -20.61 -8.01
N GLY A 195 34.38 -19.63 -8.91
CA GLY A 195 34.39 -19.85 -10.35
C GLY A 195 33.03 -20.17 -10.99
N THR A 196 31.97 -20.37 -10.22
CA THR A 196 30.64 -20.71 -10.76
C THR A 196 30.16 -19.76 -11.86
N PHE A 197 30.40 -18.45 -11.73
CA PHE A 197 29.93 -17.43 -12.66
C PHE A 197 31.03 -16.85 -13.56
N GLU A 198 32.30 -17.30 -13.46
CA GLU A 198 33.44 -16.74 -14.23
C GLU A 198 33.26 -16.80 -15.74
N GLY A 199 32.61 -17.86 -16.24
CA GLY A 199 32.28 -18.02 -17.68
C GLY A 199 31.22 -17.03 -18.20
N LEU A 200 30.44 -16.39 -17.32
CA LEU A 200 29.27 -15.58 -17.66
C LEU A 200 29.62 -14.09 -17.87
N ARG A 201 30.51 -13.81 -18.78
CA ARG A 201 31.04 -12.44 -19.02
C ARG A 201 30.01 -11.41 -19.49
N ARG A 202 28.82 -11.85 -19.88
CA ARG A 202 27.70 -10.98 -20.30
C ARG A 202 26.55 -10.95 -19.31
N LEU A 203 26.70 -11.57 -18.13
CA LEU A 203 25.64 -11.63 -17.14
C LEU A 203 25.37 -10.22 -16.59
N GLU A 204 24.17 -9.74 -16.84
CA GLU A 204 23.70 -8.44 -16.38
C GLU A 204 22.73 -8.53 -15.19
N ARG A 205 21.93 -9.59 -15.14
CA ARG A 205 20.92 -9.79 -14.10
C ARG A 205 21.01 -11.18 -13.48
N LEU A 206 21.20 -11.23 -12.17
CA LEU A 206 21.25 -12.46 -11.37
C LEU A 206 20.23 -12.38 -10.23
N SER A 207 19.31 -13.35 -10.18
CA SER A 207 18.42 -13.55 -9.03
C SER A 207 18.76 -14.83 -8.28
N LEU A 208 19.12 -14.66 -7.01
CA LEU A 208 19.36 -15.70 -6.01
C LEU A 208 18.35 -15.61 -4.86
N ALA A 209 17.26 -14.88 -5.04
CA ALA A 209 16.28 -14.62 -3.99
C ALA A 209 15.58 -15.92 -3.51
N TYR A 210 15.14 -15.91 -2.26
CA TYR A 210 14.47 -17.07 -1.66
C TYR A 210 15.30 -18.35 -1.73
N ASN A 211 16.52 -18.30 -1.19
CA ASN A 211 17.45 -19.42 -1.03
C ASN A 211 17.95 -19.50 0.42
N TYR A 212 19.03 -20.21 0.69
CA TYR A 212 19.62 -20.41 2.00
C TYR A 212 21.09 -20.01 2.07
N LEU A 213 21.48 -18.98 1.28
CA LEU A 213 22.86 -18.49 1.25
C LEU A 213 23.22 -17.86 2.59
N PRO A 214 24.29 -18.31 3.26
CA PRO A 214 24.72 -17.74 4.53
C PRO A 214 25.57 -16.47 4.37
N CYS A 215 26.29 -16.35 3.26
CA CYS A 215 27.10 -15.18 2.95
C CYS A 215 27.34 -15.05 1.44
N ILE A 216 27.74 -13.85 1.03
CA ILE A 216 28.34 -13.58 -0.27
C ILE A 216 29.69 -12.92 0.02
N VAL A 217 30.77 -13.63 -0.24
CA VAL A 217 32.14 -13.14 -0.05
C VAL A 217 32.88 -13.15 -1.38
N GLU A 218 33.92 -12.31 -1.49
CA GLU A 218 34.70 -12.19 -2.74
C GLU A 218 33.82 -11.89 -3.97
N PHE A 219 32.81 -11.04 -3.78
CA PHE A 219 31.95 -10.63 -4.90
C PHE A 219 32.77 -9.86 -5.95
N ASP A 220 32.92 -10.44 -7.15
CA ASP A 220 33.79 -9.95 -8.24
C ASP A 220 33.09 -9.78 -9.60
N LEU A 221 31.77 -9.92 -9.65
CA LEU A 221 30.98 -9.82 -10.87
C LEU A 221 30.90 -8.37 -11.40
N THR A 222 31.97 -7.86 -11.95
CA THR A 222 32.11 -6.46 -12.39
C THR A 222 31.11 -6.04 -13.46
N GLN A 223 30.67 -6.98 -14.33
CA GLN A 223 29.73 -6.74 -15.40
C GLN A 223 28.24 -6.76 -14.96
N LEU A 224 27.97 -7.24 -13.72
CA LEU A 224 26.61 -7.40 -13.25
C LEU A 224 25.97 -6.03 -12.98
N LYS A 225 24.74 -5.82 -13.48
CA LYS A 225 23.96 -4.60 -13.25
C LYS A 225 22.96 -4.76 -12.11
N MET A 226 22.41 -5.97 -11.93
CA MET A 226 21.40 -6.23 -10.95
C MET A 226 21.67 -7.55 -10.24
N LEU A 227 21.83 -7.49 -8.91
CA LEU A 227 21.85 -8.65 -8.03
C LEU A 227 20.65 -8.60 -7.09
N ASN A 228 19.83 -9.63 -7.15
CA ASN A 228 18.80 -9.87 -6.13
C ASN A 228 19.19 -11.12 -5.32
N ALA A 229 19.59 -10.91 -4.07
CA ALA A 229 19.87 -11.95 -3.10
C ALA A 229 18.98 -11.82 -1.86
N SER A 230 17.79 -11.23 -2.03
CA SER A 230 16.81 -11.06 -0.96
C SER A 230 16.24 -12.40 -0.47
N ASN A 231 15.68 -12.39 0.74
CA ASN A 231 15.06 -13.59 1.33
C ASN A 231 16.01 -14.81 1.38
N ASN A 232 17.19 -14.58 1.97
CA ASN A 232 18.18 -15.60 2.28
C ASN A 232 18.51 -15.56 3.79
N ILE A 233 19.62 -16.12 4.20
CA ILE A 233 20.15 -16.05 5.56
C ILE A 233 21.53 -15.39 5.59
N ILE A 234 21.74 -14.41 4.68
CA ILE A 234 23.04 -13.74 4.49
C ILE A 234 23.37 -12.88 5.70
N GLU A 235 24.47 -13.22 6.36
CA GLU A 235 25.03 -12.44 7.48
C GLU A 235 26.07 -11.43 6.99
N TRP A 236 26.70 -11.69 5.83
CA TRP A 236 27.82 -10.90 5.29
C TRP A 236 27.73 -10.77 3.77
N PHE A 237 27.96 -9.55 3.29
CA PHE A 237 28.20 -9.25 1.88
C PHE A 237 29.53 -8.50 1.75
N LEU A 238 30.52 -9.12 1.09
CA LEU A 238 31.88 -8.58 0.95
C LEU A 238 32.26 -8.59 -0.54
N ALA A 239 32.46 -7.42 -1.12
CA ALA A 239 33.04 -7.29 -2.45
C ALA A 239 34.56 -7.47 -2.42
N VAL A 240 35.13 -7.93 -3.53
CA VAL A 240 36.58 -7.98 -3.70
C VAL A 240 37.18 -6.57 -3.66
N GLU A 241 38.26 -6.43 -2.94
CA GLU A 241 39.02 -5.18 -2.89
C GLU A 241 39.71 -4.94 -4.26
N SER A 242 39.10 -4.10 -5.11
CA SER A 242 39.54 -3.83 -6.47
C SER A 242 39.23 -2.39 -6.87
N ASP A 243 40.11 -1.79 -7.68
CA ASP A 243 39.86 -0.49 -8.29
C ASP A 243 39.04 -0.58 -9.60
N ALA A 244 38.59 -1.79 -9.98
CA ALA A 244 37.74 -1.98 -11.14
C ALA A 244 36.37 -1.31 -10.95
N LEU A 245 35.85 -0.73 -12.04
CA LEU A 245 34.49 -0.20 -12.05
C LEU A 245 33.49 -1.34 -12.15
N PHE A 246 32.59 -1.45 -11.18
CA PHE A 246 31.45 -2.38 -11.21
C PHE A 246 30.26 -1.70 -11.86
N GLU A 247 29.65 -2.41 -12.83
CA GLU A 247 28.42 -1.94 -13.51
C GLU A 247 27.17 -2.07 -12.64
N LEU A 248 27.29 -2.50 -11.39
CA LEU A 248 26.21 -2.78 -10.46
C LEU A 248 25.38 -1.51 -10.22
N GLU A 249 24.10 -1.54 -10.63
CA GLU A 249 23.14 -0.46 -10.50
C GLU A 249 22.12 -0.72 -9.37
N THR A 250 21.78 -2.01 -9.15
CA THR A 250 20.82 -2.42 -8.11
C THR A 250 21.33 -3.62 -7.35
N LEU A 251 21.37 -3.49 -6.03
CA LEU A 251 21.69 -4.54 -5.08
C LEU A 251 20.53 -4.70 -4.09
N ASP A 252 19.89 -5.86 -4.09
CA ASP A 252 18.82 -6.21 -3.16
C ASP A 252 19.29 -7.33 -2.21
N LEU A 253 19.49 -6.96 -0.96
CA LEU A 253 19.84 -7.83 0.17
C LEU A 253 18.75 -7.83 1.25
N SER A 254 17.53 -7.42 0.90
CA SER A 254 16.41 -7.34 1.85
C SER A 254 16.05 -8.72 2.41
N HIS A 255 15.47 -8.75 3.61
CA HIS A 255 15.03 -9.98 4.27
C HIS A 255 16.16 -11.00 4.42
N ASN A 256 17.26 -10.57 5.05
CA ASN A 256 18.42 -11.39 5.37
C ASN A 256 18.79 -11.25 6.85
N ARG A 257 20.01 -11.62 7.24
CA ARG A 257 20.54 -11.51 8.59
C ARG A 257 21.81 -10.67 8.67
N LEU A 258 21.93 -9.67 7.78
CA LEU A 258 23.10 -8.79 7.79
C LEU A 258 23.28 -8.15 9.15
N LEU A 259 24.45 -8.29 9.72
CA LEU A 259 24.82 -7.70 11.01
C LEU A 259 25.46 -6.32 10.84
N PHE A 260 26.07 -6.06 9.68
CA PHE A 260 26.77 -4.83 9.35
C PHE A 260 26.39 -4.34 7.96
N PHE A 261 26.68 -3.05 7.72
CA PHE A 261 26.52 -2.49 6.39
C PHE A 261 27.41 -3.26 5.39
N PRO A 262 26.91 -3.64 4.20
CA PRO A 262 27.67 -4.46 3.24
C PRO A 262 28.94 -3.74 2.77
N LEU A 263 30.05 -4.47 2.62
CA LEU A 263 31.25 -3.96 1.98
C LEU A 263 31.05 -3.96 0.46
N LEU A 264 30.79 -2.78 -0.06
CA LEU A 264 30.50 -2.55 -1.47
C LEU A 264 31.80 -2.35 -2.30
N PRO A 265 31.76 -2.59 -3.61
CA PRO A 265 32.89 -2.25 -4.47
C PRO A 265 33.26 -0.77 -4.35
N ARG A 266 34.55 -0.45 -4.30
CA ARG A 266 35.05 0.95 -4.17
C ARG A 266 34.53 1.85 -5.30
N GLN A 267 34.40 1.32 -6.51
CA GLN A 267 33.84 2.04 -7.66
C GLN A 267 32.68 1.27 -8.25
N SER A 268 31.46 1.81 -8.15
CA SER A 268 30.26 1.21 -8.71
C SER A 268 29.30 2.26 -9.25
N LYS A 269 28.39 1.84 -10.12
CA LYS A 269 27.25 2.63 -10.59
C LYS A 269 26.01 2.47 -9.73
N LEU A 270 26.17 2.02 -8.50
CA LEU A 270 25.06 1.66 -7.61
C LEU A 270 24.13 2.85 -7.40
N SER A 271 22.91 2.67 -7.85
CA SER A 271 21.83 3.66 -7.75
C SER A 271 20.74 3.28 -6.76
N SER A 272 20.58 1.96 -6.51
CA SER A 272 19.57 1.43 -5.60
C SER A 272 20.17 0.34 -4.71
N LEU A 273 20.10 0.56 -3.39
CA LEU A 273 20.54 -0.37 -2.36
C LEU A 273 19.39 -0.68 -1.41
N LEU A 274 18.97 -1.95 -1.39
CA LEU A 274 17.86 -2.43 -0.60
C LEU A 274 18.40 -3.34 0.51
N LEU A 275 18.24 -2.91 1.76
CA LEU A 275 18.73 -3.56 2.97
C LEU A 275 17.60 -3.74 4.01
N MET A 276 16.34 -3.68 3.59
CA MET A 276 15.18 -3.77 4.47
C MET A 276 15.13 -5.14 5.18
N ASP A 277 14.68 -5.14 6.42
CA ASP A 277 14.47 -6.36 7.23
C ASP A 277 15.74 -7.19 7.37
N ASN A 278 16.73 -6.61 8.07
CA ASN A 278 17.99 -7.24 8.47
C ASN A 278 18.25 -7.00 9.97
N GLU A 279 19.40 -7.43 10.47
CA GLU A 279 19.81 -7.29 11.86
C GLU A 279 20.89 -6.22 12.06
N MET A 280 21.02 -5.30 11.11
CA MET A 280 22.10 -4.32 11.10
C MET A 280 21.99 -3.30 12.24
N CYS A 281 23.13 -3.00 12.87
CA CYS A 281 23.29 -1.92 13.83
C CYS A 281 24.66 -1.28 13.74
N PHE A 282 24.78 -0.02 14.20
CA PHE A 282 26.08 0.61 14.44
C PHE A 282 26.41 0.53 15.93
N TYR A 283 27.59 0.01 16.24
CA TYR A 283 28.06 -0.08 17.62
C TYR A 283 28.62 1.26 18.06
N ARG A 284 27.98 1.90 19.04
CA ARG A 284 28.43 3.17 19.60
C ARG A 284 29.66 2.96 20.44
N HIS A 285 30.79 3.60 20.11
CA HIS A 285 31.88 3.79 21.03
C HIS A 285 31.43 4.79 22.11
N LEU A 286 30.98 4.28 23.26
CA LEU A 286 30.78 5.15 24.44
C LEU A 286 32.16 5.64 24.94
N PRO A 287 32.39 6.95 25.02
CA PRO A 287 33.72 7.51 25.37
C PRO A 287 34.25 7.11 26.76
N ASN A 288 33.40 6.48 27.59
CA ASN A 288 33.78 6.07 28.97
C ASN A 288 33.59 4.57 29.25
N ALA A 289 33.33 3.75 28.23
CA ALA A 289 33.21 2.30 28.43
C ALA A 289 34.57 1.64 28.24
N THR A 290 35.03 0.93 29.24
CA THR A 290 36.20 0.02 29.20
C THR A 290 35.84 -1.24 28.36
N TYR A 291 35.30 -1.06 27.17
CA TYR A 291 35.18 -2.15 26.23
C TYR A 291 36.46 -2.31 25.43
N PRO A 292 36.86 -3.52 25.07
CA PRO A 292 37.96 -3.70 24.14
C PRO A 292 37.65 -2.87 22.88
N PRO A 293 38.57 -1.99 22.47
CA PRO A 293 38.30 -0.99 21.42
C PRO A 293 38.02 -1.59 20.04
N ASN A 294 38.18 -2.89 19.85
CA ASN A 294 38.00 -3.56 18.60
C ASN A 294 37.36 -4.94 18.81
N VAL A 295 36.10 -5.12 18.44
CA VAL A 295 35.56 -6.45 18.25
C VAL A 295 36.09 -6.96 16.91
N THR A 296 37.02 -7.92 16.94
CA THR A 296 37.52 -8.60 15.74
C THR A 296 36.58 -9.73 15.42
N VAL A 297 35.93 -9.65 14.28
CA VAL A 297 35.12 -10.77 13.75
C VAL A 297 36.01 -11.58 12.82
N GLN A 298 36.11 -12.87 13.09
CA GLN A 298 36.90 -13.80 12.28
C GLN A 298 35.95 -14.49 11.30
N PHE A 299 36.22 -14.31 10.03
CA PHE A 299 35.54 -15.07 8.97
C PHE A 299 36.41 -16.25 8.59
N LEU A 300 35.83 -17.44 8.64
CA LEU A 300 36.41 -18.61 8.02
C LEU A 300 35.86 -18.64 6.59
N LEU A 301 36.67 -18.27 5.62
CA LEU A 301 36.34 -18.42 4.22
C LEU A 301 36.31 -19.90 3.86
N ILE A 302 35.57 -20.26 2.80
CA ILE A 302 35.40 -21.66 2.34
C ILE A 302 36.73 -22.27 1.95
N ASP A 303 37.69 -21.47 1.50
CA ASP A 303 39.08 -21.89 1.19
C ASP A 303 39.98 -22.12 2.44
N GLY A 304 39.43 -21.99 3.65
CA GLY A 304 40.14 -22.14 4.90
C GLY A 304 40.94 -20.91 5.34
N ASN A 305 40.89 -19.81 4.61
CA ASN A 305 41.52 -18.57 5.01
C ASN A 305 40.72 -17.88 6.11
N ILE A 306 41.41 -17.29 7.07
CA ILE A 306 40.77 -16.50 8.13
C ILE A 306 41.04 -15.03 7.86
N THR A 307 40.02 -14.27 7.58
CA THR A 307 40.08 -12.81 7.50
C THR A 307 39.59 -12.20 8.81
N ASN A 308 40.43 -11.32 9.37
CA ASN A 308 40.10 -10.54 10.56
C ASN A 308 39.60 -9.17 10.13
N ILE A 309 38.30 -8.89 10.30
CA ILE A 309 37.73 -7.59 10.03
C ILE A 309 37.34 -6.95 11.38
N THR A 310 37.82 -5.76 11.67
CA THR A 310 37.42 -5.01 12.86
C THR A 310 36.18 -4.17 12.56
N THR A 311 35.32 -3.94 13.56
CA THR A 311 34.14 -3.07 13.41
C THR A 311 34.54 -1.64 13.01
N LEU A 312 35.74 -1.18 13.39
CA LEU A 312 36.27 0.12 12.99
C LEU A 312 36.63 0.14 11.49
N SER A 313 37.31 -0.91 10.99
CA SER A 313 37.64 -1.01 9.56
C SER A 313 36.41 -1.16 8.67
N LEU A 314 35.32 -1.81 9.11
CA LEU A 314 34.04 -1.85 8.40
C LEU A 314 33.43 -0.45 8.22
N TRP A 315 33.51 0.38 9.26
CA TRP A 315 33.06 1.78 9.18
C TRP A 315 33.89 2.61 8.20
N ASP A 316 35.24 2.51 8.30
CA ASP A 316 36.14 3.20 7.39
C ASP A 316 35.92 2.80 5.93
N GLU A 317 35.60 1.51 5.63
CA GLU A 317 35.28 1.04 4.27
C GLU A 317 33.96 1.60 3.76
N VAL A 318 32.94 1.74 4.61
CA VAL A 318 31.66 2.37 4.22
C VAL A 318 31.90 3.83 3.81
N ILE A 319 32.71 4.57 4.57
CA ILE A 319 33.04 5.97 4.26
C ILE A 319 33.86 6.06 2.97
N HIS A 320 34.74 5.10 2.68
CA HIS A 320 35.63 5.11 1.51
C HIS A 320 34.97 4.54 0.23
N SER A 321 33.82 3.86 0.33
CA SER A 321 33.08 3.42 -0.87
C SER A 321 32.48 4.63 -1.59
N ASN A 322 32.60 4.66 -2.94
CA ASN A 322 32.01 5.72 -3.74
C ASN A 322 30.50 5.49 -3.91
N LEU A 323 29.69 6.08 -3.05
CA LEU A 323 28.23 6.01 -3.08
C LEU A 323 27.59 7.27 -3.70
N SER A 324 28.36 8.07 -4.44
CA SER A 324 27.88 9.33 -5.02
C SER A 324 26.75 9.15 -6.06
N SER A 325 26.66 7.98 -6.70
CA SER A 325 25.59 7.63 -7.64
C SER A 325 24.31 7.11 -6.97
N LEU A 326 24.36 6.80 -5.65
CA LEU A 326 23.24 6.19 -4.94
C LEU A 326 22.06 7.16 -4.86
N ARG A 327 20.89 6.73 -5.33
CA ARG A 327 19.63 7.50 -5.33
C ARG A 327 18.60 6.97 -4.37
N PHE A 328 18.58 5.66 -4.17
CA PHE A 328 17.61 4.99 -3.32
C PHE A 328 18.34 4.11 -2.31
N LEU A 329 18.11 4.40 -1.01
CA LEU A 329 18.63 3.62 0.10
C LEU A 329 17.48 3.22 1.02
N ASP A 330 17.24 1.92 1.15
CA ASP A 330 16.26 1.38 2.08
C ASP A 330 16.95 0.55 3.17
N MET A 331 16.98 1.10 4.38
CA MET A 331 17.53 0.47 5.59
C MET A 331 16.42 0.29 6.65
N SER A 332 15.16 0.24 6.22
CA SER A 332 14.02 0.03 7.11
C SER A 332 14.05 -1.34 7.78
N GLN A 333 13.33 -1.49 8.89
CA GLN A 333 13.22 -2.76 9.62
C GLN A 333 14.58 -3.35 10.01
N ASN A 334 15.44 -2.52 10.59
CA ASN A 334 16.74 -2.92 11.14
C ASN A 334 16.84 -2.56 12.63
N GLN A 335 18.02 -2.61 13.20
CA GLN A 335 18.26 -2.35 14.62
C GLN A 335 19.09 -1.09 14.85
N PHE A 336 19.03 -0.09 13.96
CA PHE A 336 19.80 1.15 14.10
C PHE A 336 19.27 2.00 15.27
N TRP A 337 20.17 2.38 16.18
CA TRP A 337 19.89 3.28 17.30
C TRP A 337 20.27 4.74 16.98
N TYR A 338 21.20 4.93 16.05
CA TYR A 338 21.66 6.20 15.53
C TYR A 338 22.33 5.98 14.17
N LEU A 339 22.52 7.04 13.40
CA LEU A 339 23.44 7.05 12.25
C LEU A 339 24.72 7.75 12.67
N PRO A 340 25.91 7.20 12.34
CA PRO A 340 27.17 7.88 12.58
C PRO A 340 27.28 9.18 11.77
N GLU A 341 28.00 10.16 12.32
CA GLU A 341 28.39 11.37 11.59
C GLU A 341 29.22 11.00 10.35
N GLY A 342 28.94 11.64 9.20
CA GLY A 342 29.59 11.33 7.93
C GLY A 342 28.96 10.19 7.12
N PHE A 343 27.99 9.46 7.68
CA PHE A 343 27.38 8.31 6.99
C PHE A 343 26.75 8.69 5.63
N LEU A 344 26.08 9.82 5.57
CA LEU A 344 25.42 10.29 4.34
C LEU A 344 26.29 11.19 3.46
N ALA A 345 27.45 11.61 3.93
CA ALA A 345 28.29 12.62 3.27
C ALA A 345 28.71 12.24 1.84
N GLY A 346 29.00 10.96 1.58
CA GLY A 346 29.36 10.45 0.26
C GLY A 346 28.18 10.24 -0.70
N MET A 347 26.93 10.33 -0.22
CA MET A 347 25.74 9.97 -0.98
C MET A 347 25.09 11.19 -1.65
N THR A 348 25.84 11.90 -2.47
CA THR A 348 25.45 13.22 -3.02
C THR A 348 24.24 13.20 -3.95
N SER A 349 23.88 12.05 -4.54
CA SER A 349 22.71 11.88 -5.40
C SER A 349 21.47 11.31 -4.68
N LEU A 350 21.57 11.07 -3.35
CA LEU A 350 20.52 10.39 -2.59
C LEU A 350 19.20 11.16 -2.64
N SER A 351 18.16 10.51 -3.15
CA SER A 351 16.84 11.10 -3.35
C SER A 351 15.77 10.47 -2.45
N TYR A 352 15.96 9.20 -2.08
CA TYR A 352 15.02 8.43 -1.28
C TYR A 352 15.77 7.71 -0.16
N LEU A 353 15.47 8.07 1.08
CA LEU A 353 16.04 7.44 2.28
C LEU A 353 14.95 6.89 3.16
N LYS A 354 14.95 5.58 3.39
CA LYS A 354 14.03 4.88 4.29
C LYS A 354 14.77 4.29 5.46
N LEU A 355 14.37 4.72 6.66
CA LEU A 355 14.90 4.29 7.96
C LEU A 355 13.76 3.92 8.92
N ASN A 356 12.55 3.73 8.39
CA ASN A 356 11.39 3.40 9.20
C ASN A 356 11.53 2.02 9.88
N GLN A 357 10.82 1.86 11.00
CA GLN A 357 10.85 0.61 11.78
C GLN A 357 12.27 0.22 12.24
N ASN A 358 12.96 1.18 12.84
CA ASN A 358 14.25 0.99 13.50
C ASN A 358 14.16 1.35 15.00
N CYS A 359 15.27 1.43 15.67
CA CYS A 359 15.35 1.82 17.09
C CYS A 359 15.96 3.22 17.26
N LEU A 360 15.91 4.09 16.25
CA LEU A 360 16.56 5.40 16.26
C LEU A 360 16.04 6.25 17.43
N GLN A 361 16.95 6.61 18.34
CA GLN A 361 16.67 7.53 19.45
C GLN A 361 17.00 8.97 19.09
N THR A 362 17.98 9.15 18.21
CA THR A 362 18.43 10.44 17.69
C THR A 362 18.62 10.35 16.18
N PHE A 363 18.25 11.38 15.49
CA PHE A 363 18.55 11.56 14.08
C PHE A 363 19.02 13.02 13.90
N HIS A 364 20.23 13.17 13.37
CA HIS A 364 20.85 14.48 13.19
C HIS A 364 21.02 14.76 11.70
N ILE A 365 20.56 15.92 11.27
CA ILE A 365 20.82 16.45 9.94
C ILE A 365 21.89 17.52 10.08
N TRP A 366 23.12 17.17 9.67
CA TRP A 366 24.30 18.04 9.76
C TRP A 366 24.31 19.07 8.62
N GLU A 367 24.81 20.27 8.87
CA GLU A 367 24.89 21.35 7.86
C GLU A 367 25.82 20.98 6.68
N GLU A 368 26.89 20.22 6.96
CA GLU A 368 27.92 19.86 5.97
C GLU A 368 27.58 18.59 5.17
N GLU A 369 26.55 17.84 5.57
CA GLU A 369 26.22 16.52 5.04
C GLU A 369 24.84 16.36 4.43
N PRO A 370 24.02 17.42 4.23
CA PRO A 370 22.66 17.16 3.79
C PRO A 370 22.69 16.59 2.36
N PRO A 371 22.02 15.46 2.09
CA PRO A 371 21.76 15.05 0.73
C PRO A 371 20.81 16.08 0.09
N GLY A 372 21.41 17.13 -0.52
CA GLY A 372 20.65 18.24 -1.13
C GLY A 372 19.65 17.81 -2.20
N MET A 373 19.76 16.56 -2.67
CA MET A 373 18.87 15.95 -3.64
C MET A 373 17.72 15.17 -2.99
N LEU A 374 17.65 15.08 -1.65
CA LEU A 374 16.66 14.25 -0.94
C LEU A 374 15.24 14.74 -1.21
N ILE A 375 14.39 13.83 -1.71
CA ILE A 375 12.98 14.07 -2.07
C ILE A 375 12.05 13.41 -1.03
N GLU A 376 12.45 12.24 -0.53
CA GLU A 376 11.69 11.44 0.44
C GLU A 376 12.59 11.03 1.60
N LEU A 377 12.11 11.30 2.82
CA LEU A 377 12.73 10.85 4.06
C LEU A 377 11.66 10.18 4.92
N ASP A 378 11.84 8.89 5.19
CA ASP A 378 10.97 8.12 6.08
C ASP A 378 11.72 7.69 7.34
N LEU A 379 11.35 8.28 8.47
CA LEU A 379 11.85 7.99 9.81
C LEU A 379 10.75 7.42 10.73
N SER A 380 9.64 6.97 10.16
CA SER A 380 8.48 6.51 10.94
C SER A 380 8.79 5.26 11.76
N GLN A 381 7.99 5.04 12.80
CA GLN A 381 8.09 3.85 13.65
C GLN A 381 9.50 3.67 14.24
N ASN A 382 10.03 4.75 14.84
CA ASN A 382 11.28 4.77 15.57
C ASN A 382 11.06 5.22 17.02
N GLN A 383 12.11 5.58 17.75
CA GLN A 383 12.06 6.02 19.15
C GLN A 383 12.55 7.47 19.30
N LEU A 384 12.41 8.30 18.26
CA LEU A 384 12.86 9.68 18.25
C LEU A 384 12.07 10.52 19.27
N LEU A 385 12.76 11.16 20.19
CA LEU A 385 12.18 12.13 21.15
C LEU A 385 12.29 13.57 20.62
N GLU A 386 13.34 13.86 19.90
CA GLU A 386 13.59 15.14 19.23
C GLU A 386 14.30 14.91 17.89
N LEU A 387 14.05 15.79 16.94
CA LEU A 387 14.77 15.83 15.68
C LEU A 387 15.84 16.91 15.77
N GLN A 388 17.12 16.52 15.61
CA GLN A 388 18.24 17.45 15.66
C GLN A 388 18.59 17.90 14.25
N VAL A 389 18.63 19.22 14.03
CA VAL A 389 18.96 19.83 12.75
C VAL A 389 19.89 21.00 12.99
N ASP A 390 21.05 21.00 12.35
CA ASP A 390 21.92 22.15 12.31
C ASP A 390 21.44 23.10 11.22
N LEU A 391 20.85 24.23 11.69
CA LEU A 391 20.25 25.23 10.81
C LEU A 391 21.34 26.17 10.31
N GLY A 392 21.89 25.89 9.14
CA GLY A 392 22.71 26.86 8.39
C GLY A 392 21.87 28.00 7.80
N SER A 393 22.53 28.91 7.11
CA SER A 393 21.90 30.09 6.48
C SER A 393 21.06 29.74 5.24
N GLU A 394 21.29 28.58 4.63
CA GLU A 394 20.60 28.09 3.43
C GLU A 394 19.81 26.81 3.74
N GLY A 395 18.68 26.60 3.06
CA GLY A 395 17.77 25.49 3.36
C GLY A 395 18.42 24.11 3.32
N ILE A 396 18.27 23.36 4.40
CA ILE A 396 18.99 22.08 4.64
C ILE A 396 18.48 20.95 3.74
N LEU A 397 17.16 20.94 3.43
CA LEU A 397 16.51 19.92 2.59
C LEU A 397 15.68 20.59 1.48
N PRO A 398 16.34 21.28 0.53
CA PRO A 398 15.65 22.16 -0.42
C PRO A 398 14.74 21.41 -1.41
N ASN A 399 14.92 20.11 -1.57
CA ASN A 399 14.15 19.29 -2.51
C ASN A 399 13.16 18.34 -1.82
N LEU A 400 13.12 18.30 -0.48
CA LEU A 400 12.28 17.39 0.28
C LEU A 400 10.79 17.66 -0.02
N ARG A 401 10.08 16.61 -0.41
CA ARG A 401 8.64 16.64 -0.71
C ARG A 401 7.82 15.79 0.24
N PHE A 402 8.35 14.66 0.62
CA PHE A 402 7.70 13.71 1.52
C PHE A 402 8.56 13.52 2.78
N PHE A 403 7.97 13.80 3.94
CA PHE A 403 8.61 13.63 5.24
C PHE A 403 7.71 12.87 6.19
N ASN A 404 8.10 11.65 6.52
CA ASN A 404 7.37 10.80 7.42
C ASN A 404 8.13 10.64 8.75
N LEU A 405 7.52 11.12 9.82
CA LEU A 405 7.99 11.05 11.20
C LEU A 405 6.99 10.33 12.11
N SER A 406 5.98 9.66 11.52
CA SER A 406 4.89 9.06 12.29
C SER A 406 5.36 7.95 13.23
N ALA A 407 4.55 7.70 14.25
CA ALA A 407 4.80 6.65 15.25
C ALA A 407 6.20 6.73 15.88
N ASN A 408 6.53 7.90 16.38
CA ASN A 408 7.72 8.18 17.18
C ASN A 408 7.30 8.67 18.58
N GLY A 409 8.22 9.10 19.36
CA GLY A 409 7.95 9.74 20.65
C GLY A 409 8.23 11.25 20.66
N LEU A 410 8.19 11.89 19.49
CA LEU A 410 8.59 13.27 19.29
C LEU A 410 7.84 14.22 20.22
N GLN A 411 8.58 15.01 20.97
CA GLN A 411 8.09 16.05 21.87
C GLN A 411 8.61 17.44 21.50
N LYS A 412 9.70 17.50 20.72
CA LYS A 412 10.32 18.74 20.28
C LYS A 412 10.79 18.61 18.84
N VAL A 413 10.60 19.67 18.10
CA VAL A 413 11.07 19.83 16.71
C VAL A 413 11.81 21.15 16.56
N PRO A 414 12.69 21.31 15.56
CA PRO A 414 13.30 22.60 15.28
C PRO A 414 12.21 23.63 14.93
N ALA A 415 12.23 24.78 15.60
CA ALA A 415 11.17 25.81 15.48
C ALA A 415 10.93 26.29 14.05
N LYS A 416 11.95 26.19 13.18
CA LYS A 416 11.88 26.62 11.77
C LYS A 416 12.03 25.48 10.77
N LEU A 417 11.71 24.24 11.18
CA LEU A 417 11.88 23.04 10.33
C LEU A 417 11.34 23.23 8.91
N PHE A 418 10.09 23.66 8.78
CA PHE A 418 9.45 23.79 7.47
C PHE A 418 9.82 25.08 6.71
N ALA A 419 10.43 26.07 7.37
CA ALA A 419 11.00 27.23 6.67
C ALA A 419 12.21 26.82 5.79
N HIS A 420 12.88 25.73 6.14
CA HIS A 420 14.05 25.19 5.42
C HIS A 420 13.70 24.05 4.44
N THR A 421 12.42 23.72 4.26
CA THR A 421 11.94 22.69 3.34
C THR A 421 10.92 23.27 2.34
N PRO A 422 11.35 24.16 1.42
CA PRO A 422 10.44 24.97 0.60
C PRO A 422 9.58 24.20 -0.40
N LYS A 423 9.89 22.91 -0.66
CA LYS A 423 9.15 22.05 -1.59
C LYS A 423 8.31 20.99 -0.90
N ILE A 424 8.17 21.05 0.42
CA ILE A 424 7.42 20.04 1.18
C ILE A 424 5.96 19.99 0.72
N THR A 425 5.48 18.79 0.39
CA THR A 425 4.10 18.57 -0.05
C THR A 425 3.32 17.65 0.88
N THR A 426 4.02 16.72 1.54
CA THR A 426 3.41 15.72 2.41
C THR A 426 4.20 15.61 3.69
N VAL A 427 3.52 15.73 4.82
CA VAL A 427 4.08 15.56 6.16
C VAL A 427 3.20 14.59 6.95
N ASP A 428 3.82 13.56 7.50
CA ASP A 428 3.17 12.65 8.44
C ASP A 428 3.85 12.73 9.81
N LEU A 429 3.11 13.21 10.79
CA LEU A 429 3.50 13.33 12.20
C LEU A 429 2.61 12.50 13.11
N SER A 430 1.74 11.65 12.55
CA SER A 430 0.78 10.86 13.31
C SER A 430 1.45 10.07 14.45
N HIS A 431 0.73 9.89 15.54
CA HIS A 431 1.21 9.12 16.70
C HIS A 431 2.51 9.66 17.34
N ASN A 432 2.60 10.99 17.45
CA ASN A 432 3.65 11.71 18.20
C ASN A 432 3.04 12.48 19.38
N ARG A 433 3.83 13.29 20.05
CA ARG A 433 3.39 14.16 21.18
C ARG A 433 3.69 15.63 20.90
N ILE A 434 3.41 16.06 19.69
CA ILE A 434 3.65 17.43 19.21
C ILE A 434 2.30 18.10 19.02
N ASP A 435 2.21 19.38 19.40
CA ASP A 435 1.01 20.20 19.21
C ASP A 435 1.17 21.18 18.04
N ILE A 436 0.08 21.88 17.68
CA ILE A 436 0.07 22.95 16.69
C ILE A 436 0.20 24.28 17.39
N CYS A 437 1.10 25.15 16.91
CA CYS A 437 1.36 26.44 17.57
C CYS A 437 0.15 27.36 17.51
N PRO A 438 -0.29 27.95 18.65
CA PRO A 438 -1.33 28.96 18.69
C PRO A 438 -0.86 30.27 18.04
N GLN A 439 -1.82 31.11 17.59
CA GLN A 439 -1.55 32.35 16.86
C GLN A 439 -0.67 33.35 17.63
N GLN A 440 -0.69 33.32 18.94
CA GLN A 440 0.04 34.23 19.83
C GLN A 440 1.36 33.66 20.37
N ALA A 441 1.79 32.47 19.94
CA ALA A 441 3.07 31.92 20.35
C ALA A 441 4.20 32.82 19.83
N ASN A 442 4.67 33.74 20.68
CA ASN A 442 5.92 34.45 20.46
C ASN A 442 7.02 33.42 20.42
N ALA A 443 7.79 33.40 19.33
CA ALA A 443 9.00 32.62 19.25
C ALA A 443 9.97 33.15 20.31
N ASP A 444 9.88 32.63 21.53
CA ASP A 444 10.99 32.68 22.48
C ASP A 444 12.18 32.14 21.72
N GLY A 445 13.27 32.86 21.58
CA GLY A 445 14.40 32.52 20.72
C GLY A 445 15.03 31.13 20.94
N SER A 446 14.22 30.16 21.36
CA SER A 446 14.55 28.73 21.52
C SER A 446 14.75 28.05 20.17
N LYS A 447 15.84 27.31 20.05
CA LYS A 447 16.16 26.48 18.86
C LYS A 447 15.08 25.42 18.61
N TYR A 448 14.41 24.94 19.65
CA TYR A 448 13.39 23.88 19.60
C TYR A 448 12.04 24.37 20.12
N SER A 449 10.97 23.83 19.57
CA SER A 449 9.59 24.10 19.98
C SER A 449 8.86 22.80 20.30
N VAL A 450 7.89 22.88 21.20
CA VAL A 450 6.95 21.79 21.52
C VAL A 450 5.76 21.75 20.54
N CYS A 451 5.63 22.77 19.71
CA CYS A 451 4.55 22.86 18.72
C CYS A 451 5.12 23.19 17.32
N ILE A 452 4.36 22.89 16.28
CA ILE A 452 4.70 23.16 14.89
C ILE A 452 3.78 24.24 14.33
N ASP A 453 4.36 25.20 13.62
CA ASP A 453 3.62 26.23 12.87
C ASP A 453 3.49 25.81 11.42
N PHE A 454 2.27 25.50 10.98
CA PHE A 454 1.98 25.13 9.59
C PHE A 454 1.54 26.32 8.71
N ARG A 455 1.36 27.49 9.30
CA ARG A 455 0.89 28.67 8.56
C ARG A 455 1.85 29.08 7.43
N ASN A 456 1.27 29.49 6.31
CA ASN A 456 1.98 29.98 5.13
C ASN A 456 2.90 28.96 4.42
N ILE A 457 2.75 27.67 4.69
CA ILE A 457 3.44 26.62 3.93
C ILE A 457 2.62 26.33 2.66
N MET A 458 2.74 27.18 1.64
CA MET A 458 1.89 27.14 0.43
C MET A 458 2.01 25.83 -0.36
N THR A 459 3.11 25.12 -0.22
CA THR A 459 3.36 23.84 -0.94
C THR A 459 2.74 22.63 -0.26
N LEU A 460 2.35 22.75 1.01
CA LEU A 460 1.82 21.62 1.81
C LEU A 460 0.43 21.24 1.33
N LYS A 461 0.28 20.00 0.87
CA LYS A 461 -0.95 19.43 0.33
C LYS A 461 -1.55 18.33 1.20
N GLN A 462 -0.70 17.56 1.87
CA GLN A 462 -1.13 16.42 2.69
C GLN A 462 -0.49 16.52 4.07
N LEU A 463 -1.32 16.50 5.11
CA LEU A 463 -0.90 16.58 6.50
C LEU A 463 -1.62 15.54 7.33
N TYR A 464 -0.84 14.66 7.96
CA TYR A 464 -1.34 13.61 8.84
C TYR A 464 -0.89 13.87 10.26
N LEU A 465 -1.85 14.01 11.18
CA LEU A 465 -1.68 14.34 12.59
C LEU A 465 -2.50 13.40 13.48
N ALA A 466 -2.83 12.19 13.00
CA ALA A 466 -3.65 11.26 13.76
C ALA A 466 -2.99 10.86 15.08
N GLY A 467 -3.76 10.87 16.16
CA GLY A 467 -3.29 10.37 17.47
C GLY A 467 -2.14 11.16 18.11
N CYS A 468 -2.02 12.45 17.80
CA CYS A 468 -0.98 13.32 18.39
C CYS A 468 -1.33 13.82 19.80
N GLY A 469 -2.60 13.64 20.26
CA GLY A 469 -3.08 14.19 21.52
C GLY A 469 -3.21 15.71 21.49
N LEU A 470 -3.51 16.29 20.32
CA LEU A 470 -3.61 17.73 20.09
C LEU A 470 -4.57 18.39 21.09
N ASP A 471 -4.14 19.51 21.64
CA ASP A 471 -5.05 20.43 22.34
C ASP A 471 -5.93 21.18 21.34
N VAL A 472 -6.76 22.11 21.83
CA VAL A 472 -7.69 22.87 20.98
C VAL A 472 -6.92 23.64 19.90
N VAL A 473 -7.16 23.29 18.64
CA VAL A 473 -6.53 23.91 17.49
C VAL A 473 -7.09 25.32 17.27
N ASP A 474 -6.20 26.27 17.02
CA ASP A 474 -6.57 27.68 16.77
C ASP A 474 -7.27 27.87 15.42
N GLY A 475 -8.13 28.90 15.31
CA GLY A 475 -8.92 29.19 14.13
C GLY A 475 -8.13 29.41 12.83
N HIS A 476 -6.84 29.77 12.93
CA HIS A 476 -5.98 30.08 11.78
C HIS A 476 -4.75 29.16 11.67
N ALA A 477 -4.81 28.00 12.30
CA ALA A 477 -3.68 27.05 12.40
C ALA A 477 -3.13 26.59 11.04
N PHE A 478 -3.96 26.51 10.02
CA PHE A 478 -3.62 26.05 8.68
C PHE A 478 -3.70 27.14 7.62
N SER A 479 -3.83 28.41 8.02
CA SER A 479 -3.99 29.51 7.07
C SER A 479 -2.77 29.65 6.14
N GLY A 480 -3.02 29.94 4.85
CA GLY A 480 -1.97 30.09 3.83
C GLY A 480 -1.36 28.75 3.36
N THR A 481 -1.92 27.61 3.75
CA THR A 481 -1.57 26.31 3.16
C THR A 481 -2.47 25.95 1.97
N SER A 482 -2.05 24.96 1.16
CA SER A 482 -2.84 24.41 0.04
C SER A 482 -3.30 22.98 0.35
N LEU A 483 -3.71 22.74 1.60
CA LEU A 483 -4.07 21.40 2.06
C LEU A 483 -5.26 20.83 1.28
N THR A 484 -5.07 19.65 0.72
CA THR A 484 -6.09 18.83 0.07
C THR A 484 -6.46 17.61 0.90
N HIS A 485 -5.52 17.09 1.70
CA HIS A 485 -5.72 15.94 2.58
C HIS A 485 -5.32 16.33 4.01
N LEU A 486 -6.21 16.11 4.96
CA LEU A 486 -5.97 16.38 6.37
C LEU A 486 -6.52 15.23 7.21
N ASP A 487 -5.66 14.62 8.05
CA ASP A 487 -6.05 13.64 9.03
C ASP A 487 -5.82 14.17 10.45
N LEU A 488 -6.89 14.36 11.19
CA LEU A 488 -6.92 14.75 12.61
C LEU A 488 -7.53 13.66 13.49
N SER A 489 -7.58 12.43 13.01
CA SER A 489 -8.19 11.29 13.73
C SER A 489 -7.56 11.08 15.10
N ASN A 490 -8.33 10.55 16.04
CA ASN A 490 -7.88 10.24 17.39
C ASN A 490 -7.34 11.44 18.19
N ASN A 491 -7.81 12.67 17.88
CA ASN A 491 -7.50 13.89 18.62
C ASN A 491 -8.76 14.47 19.24
N GLN A 492 -9.17 13.96 20.39
CA GLN A 492 -10.47 14.23 21.01
C GLN A 492 -10.67 15.69 21.41
N ARG A 493 -9.60 16.47 21.61
CA ARG A 493 -9.68 17.89 22.03
C ARG A 493 -9.54 18.85 20.87
N ALA A 494 -8.92 18.45 19.75
CA ALA A 494 -8.50 19.31 18.65
C ALA A 494 -9.63 20.22 18.12
N LEU A 495 -10.79 19.65 17.85
CA LEU A 495 -11.96 20.33 17.29
C LEU A 495 -13.18 20.35 18.25
N SER A 496 -12.96 20.16 19.56
CA SER A 496 -14.03 20.04 20.56
C SER A 496 -14.94 21.26 20.64
N ARG A 497 -14.50 22.42 20.16
CA ARG A 497 -15.27 23.68 20.21
C ARG A 497 -15.91 24.08 18.89
N SER A 498 -15.27 23.82 17.75
CA SER A 498 -15.83 24.16 16.43
C SER A 498 -14.93 23.66 15.29
N LEU A 499 -15.46 23.66 14.04
CA LEU A 499 -14.70 23.44 12.81
C LEU A 499 -13.96 24.68 12.30
N ARG A 500 -13.94 25.80 13.05
CA ARG A 500 -13.26 27.06 12.63
C ARG A 500 -11.83 26.88 12.17
N PRO A 501 -10.99 26.00 12.79
CA PRO A 501 -9.62 25.78 12.32
C PRO A 501 -9.51 25.30 10.86
N LEU A 502 -10.56 24.71 10.33
CA LEU A 502 -10.60 24.19 8.96
C LEU A 502 -11.20 25.18 7.94
N GLN A 503 -11.77 26.31 8.39
CA GLN A 503 -12.47 27.24 7.49
C GLN A 503 -11.55 27.90 6.49
N ASP A 504 -10.32 28.26 6.87
CA ASP A 504 -9.36 28.91 5.97
C ASP A 504 -8.94 28.01 4.79
N ILE A 505 -9.05 26.68 4.97
CA ILE A 505 -8.66 25.69 3.98
C ILE A 505 -9.87 24.91 3.41
N ALA A 506 -11.09 25.27 3.79
CA ALA A 506 -12.31 24.56 3.41
C ALA A 506 -12.46 24.38 1.89
N LEU A 507 -12.05 25.37 1.10
CA LEU A 507 -12.15 25.35 -0.36
C LEU A 507 -11.06 24.50 -1.03
N THR A 508 -9.97 24.16 -0.34
CA THR A 508 -8.89 23.33 -0.90
C THR A 508 -9.01 21.87 -0.50
N LEU A 509 -9.66 21.59 0.64
CA LEU A 509 -9.78 20.23 1.19
C LEU A 509 -10.63 19.32 0.29
N GLN A 510 -10.08 18.11 0.03
CA GLN A 510 -10.71 17.04 -0.72
C GLN A 510 -10.93 15.78 0.14
N VAL A 511 -10.02 15.49 1.04
CA VAL A 511 -10.08 14.33 1.93
C VAL A 511 -9.83 14.79 3.36
N VAL A 512 -10.80 14.51 4.24
CA VAL A 512 -10.70 14.87 5.66
C VAL A 512 -11.08 13.66 6.50
N SER A 513 -10.21 13.31 7.45
CA SER A 513 -10.50 12.31 8.48
C SER A 513 -10.57 12.97 9.86
N LEU A 514 -11.74 12.86 10.49
CA LEU A 514 -12.07 13.33 11.83
C LEU A 514 -12.57 12.16 12.69
N ARG A 515 -12.07 10.96 12.44
CA ARG A 515 -12.41 9.78 13.20
C ARG A 515 -12.01 9.93 14.66
N ASN A 516 -12.88 9.58 15.58
CA ASN A 516 -12.62 9.64 17.03
C ASN A 516 -12.10 11.01 17.50
N ALA A 517 -12.75 12.09 17.03
CA ALA A 517 -12.42 13.47 17.37
C ALA A 517 -13.38 14.08 18.41
N SER A 518 -14.19 13.26 19.09
CA SER A 518 -15.23 13.65 20.06
C SER A 518 -16.23 14.67 19.53
N LEU A 519 -16.54 14.60 18.23
CA LEU A 519 -17.53 15.48 17.61
C LEU A 519 -18.94 15.09 17.98
N SER A 520 -19.77 16.11 18.32
CA SER A 520 -21.20 15.93 18.55
C SER A 520 -21.98 17.08 17.92
N CYS A 521 -23.23 16.86 17.53
CA CYS A 521 -24.07 17.92 16.97
C CYS A 521 -24.45 19.00 18.01
N ALA A 522 -24.34 18.68 19.29
CA ALA A 522 -24.57 19.64 20.39
C ALA A 522 -23.42 20.63 20.59
N THR A 523 -22.22 20.32 20.14
CA THR A 523 -21.02 21.15 20.25
C THR A 523 -20.92 22.16 19.10
N ALA A 524 -22.00 22.87 18.78
CA ALA A 524 -22.10 24.01 17.87
C ALA A 524 -21.22 23.98 16.59
N ASP A 525 -21.67 24.59 15.53
CA ASP A 525 -20.95 24.87 14.28
C ASP A 525 -20.38 23.63 13.52
N MET A 526 -21.10 22.50 13.47
CA MET A 526 -20.85 21.41 12.53
C MET A 526 -21.32 21.83 11.11
N ASP A 527 -20.91 23.02 10.68
CA ASP A 527 -21.25 23.52 9.36
C ASP A 527 -20.17 23.14 8.35
N PHE A 528 -20.48 22.21 7.48
CA PHE A 528 -19.62 21.79 6.35
C PHE A 528 -19.94 22.52 5.04
N SER A 529 -20.83 23.49 5.02
CA SER A 529 -21.30 24.14 3.78
C SER A 529 -20.18 24.80 2.95
N SER A 530 -19.11 25.22 3.60
CA SER A 530 -17.94 25.84 2.95
C SER A 530 -17.01 24.82 2.25
N PHE A 531 -17.13 23.52 2.52
CA PHE A 531 -16.22 22.48 2.00
C PHE A 531 -16.64 21.98 0.62
N GLN A 532 -16.77 22.88 -0.35
CA GLN A 532 -17.38 22.59 -1.67
C GLN A 532 -16.59 21.58 -2.54
N ASN A 533 -15.31 21.39 -2.27
CA ASN A 533 -14.44 20.47 -3.01
C ASN A 533 -14.18 19.14 -2.25
N LEU A 534 -14.86 18.94 -1.12
CA LEU A 534 -14.67 17.75 -0.31
C LEU A 534 -15.26 16.52 -1.02
N LEU A 535 -14.43 15.48 -1.18
CA LEU A 535 -14.76 14.23 -1.86
C LEU A 535 -14.89 13.06 -0.87
N SER A 536 -14.09 13.06 0.19
CA SER A 536 -14.08 12.00 1.20
C SER A 536 -14.08 12.59 2.60
N LEU A 537 -15.02 12.12 3.44
CA LEU A 537 -15.15 12.55 4.82
C LEU A 537 -15.33 11.35 5.74
N ASP A 538 -14.42 11.18 6.70
CA ASP A 538 -14.55 10.21 7.78
C ASP A 538 -14.94 10.88 9.09
N LEU A 539 -16.15 10.60 9.56
CA LEU A 539 -16.73 11.04 10.84
C LEU A 539 -16.96 9.86 11.77
N SER A 540 -16.36 8.71 11.50
CA SER A 540 -16.58 7.51 12.31
C SER A 540 -16.08 7.66 13.75
N GLU A 541 -16.60 6.83 14.64
CA GLU A 541 -16.20 6.78 16.06
C GLU A 541 -16.35 8.12 16.80
N ASN A 542 -17.40 8.88 16.46
CA ASN A 542 -17.74 10.13 17.12
C ASN A 542 -19.04 9.99 17.95
N SER A 543 -19.56 11.10 18.47
CA SER A 543 -20.79 11.13 19.28
C SER A 543 -21.92 11.87 18.56
N LEU A 544 -22.02 11.70 17.23
CA LEU A 544 -23.07 12.33 16.44
C LEU A 544 -24.41 11.67 16.74
N ASP A 545 -25.35 12.41 17.32
CA ASP A 545 -26.71 11.99 17.65
C ASP A 545 -27.72 12.26 16.53
N SER A 546 -27.39 13.19 15.65
CA SER A 546 -28.17 13.58 14.47
C SER A 546 -27.28 13.76 13.26
N PHE A 547 -27.87 13.66 12.06
CA PHE A 547 -27.15 13.83 10.79
C PHE A 547 -26.90 15.33 10.55
N PRO A 548 -25.64 15.76 10.25
CA PRO A 548 -25.36 17.16 9.94
C PRO A 548 -25.97 17.56 8.59
N GLU A 549 -27.00 18.41 8.60
CA GLU A 549 -27.76 18.83 7.40
C GLU A 549 -26.91 19.55 6.33
N SER A 550 -25.82 20.21 6.76
CA SER A 550 -24.88 20.90 5.87
C SER A 550 -24.19 19.96 4.87
N LEU A 551 -24.06 18.67 5.23
CA LEU A 551 -23.50 17.66 4.32
C LEU A 551 -24.35 17.46 3.05
N GLY A 552 -25.65 17.72 3.11
CA GLY A 552 -26.57 17.57 1.99
C GLY A 552 -26.20 18.40 0.75
N SER A 553 -25.48 19.50 0.91
CA SER A 553 -25.03 20.39 -0.18
C SER A 553 -23.71 19.97 -0.82
N LEU A 554 -22.99 19.02 -0.22
CA LEU A 554 -21.65 18.61 -0.66
C LEU A 554 -21.71 17.54 -1.76
N LYS A 555 -20.61 17.46 -2.53
CA LYS A 555 -20.39 16.47 -3.60
C LYS A 555 -19.50 15.31 -3.12
N LEU A 556 -19.79 14.76 -1.94
CA LEU A 556 -19.01 13.66 -1.41
C LEU A 556 -19.16 12.39 -2.25
N HIS A 557 -18.03 11.70 -2.47
CA HIS A 557 -17.98 10.34 -3.01
C HIS A 557 -17.92 9.28 -1.91
N THR A 558 -17.23 9.58 -0.81
CA THR A 558 -17.12 8.67 0.33
C THR A 558 -17.53 9.37 1.62
N LEU A 559 -18.43 8.74 2.38
CA LEU A 559 -18.84 9.20 3.71
C LEU A 559 -18.82 8.03 4.69
N ASN A 560 -18.09 8.19 5.80
CA ASN A 560 -18.03 7.22 6.87
C ASN A 560 -18.68 7.78 8.14
N LEU A 561 -19.79 7.17 8.55
CA LEU A 561 -20.56 7.52 9.76
C LEU A 561 -20.59 6.37 10.77
N ARG A 562 -19.78 5.33 10.58
CA ARG A 562 -19.73 4.16 11.45
C ARG A 562 -19.45 4.54 12.91
N ARG A 563 -20.01 3.80 13.87
CA ARG A 563 -19.77 4.00 15.30
C ARG A 563 -20.09 5.43 15.79
N ASN A 564 -21.31 5.86 15.54
CA ASN A 564 -21.86 7.10 16.09
C ASN A 564 -23.13 6.81 16.91
N LEU A 565 -23.86 7.86 17.31
CA LEU A 565 -25.11 7.76 18.07
C LEU A 565 -26.34 8.10 17.21
N LEU A 566 -26.23 7.93 15.88
CA LEU A 566 -27.27 8.28 14.92
C LEU A 566 -28.51 7.38 15.11
N THR A 567 -29.66 8.00 15.34
CA THR A 567 -30.95 7.30 15.42
C THR A 567 -31.68 7.21 14.08
N SER A 568 -31.39 8.10 13.16
CA SER A 568 -31.87 8.13 11.77
C SER A 568 -30.95 8.98 10.90
N LEU A 569 -31.06 8.83 9.57
CA LEU A 569 -30.44 9.76 8.63
C LEU A 569 -31.49 10.73 8.08
N SER A 570 -31.04 11.90 7.64
CA SER A 570 -31.89 12.88 6.97
C SER A 570 -32.17 12.48 5.53
N GLN A 571 -33.39 12.13 5.21
CA GLN A 571 -33.82 11.83 3.85
C GLN A 571 -33.69 13.07 2.94
N ASP A 572 -34.00 14.25 3.47
CA ASP A 572 -33.89 15.52 2.74
C ASP A 572 -32.44 15.82 2.31
N ALA A 573 -31.46 15.58 3.19
CA ALA A 573 -30.04 15.74 2.87
C ALA A 573 -29.60 14.74 1.80
N MET A 574 -30.08 13.49 1.85
CA MET A 574 -29.76 12.46 0.86
C MET A 574 -30.44 12.72 -0.50
N GLN A 575 -31.56 13.43 -0.55
CA GLN A 575 -32.22 13.81 -1.80
C GLN A 575 -31.55 14.97 -2.52
N LYS A 576 -30.71 15.74 -1.82
CA LYS A 576 -29.97 16.91 -2.36
C LYS A 576 -28.76 16.43 -3.18
N GLN A 577 -27.69 17.23 -3.17
CA GLN A 577 -26.47 16.98 -3.95
C GLN A 577 -25.72 15.73 -3.44
N LEU A 578 -25.71 15.48 -2.13
CA LEU A 578 -25.02 14.36 -1.51
C LEU A 578 -25.44 13.01 -2.12
N GLY A 579 -26.73 12.71 -2.17
CA GLY A 579 -27.22 11.44 -2.71
C GLY A 579 -26.99 11.24 -4.21
N LYS A 580 -26.65 12.29 -4.96
CA LYS A 580 -26.31 12.21 -6.39
C LYS A 580 -24.84 11.92 -6.65
N SER A 581 -23.96 12.27 -5.70
CA SER A 581 -22.51 12.17 -5.84
C SER A 581 -21.91 11.03 -5.02
N LEU A 582 -22.65 10.50 -4.04
CA LEU A 582 -22.14 9.51 -3.11
C LEU A 582 -22.01 8.14 -3.78
N ASP A 583 -20.81 7.55 -3.66
CA ASP A 583 -20.50 6.21 -4.20
C ASP A 583 -20.35 5.20 -3.05
N ILE A 584 -19.67 5.60 -1.96
CA ILE A 584 -19.31 4.71 -0.85
C ILE A 584 -19.84 5.29 0.47
N LEU A 585 -20.59 4.46 1.21
CA LEU A 585 -21.18 4.84 2.49
C LEU A 585 -20.96 3.75 3.53
N TYR A 586 -20.53 4.16 4.77
CA TYR A 586 -20.41 3.29 5.94
C TYR A 586 -21.37 3.75 7.02
N LEU A 587 -22.18 2.85 7.57
CA LEU A 587 -23.29 3.17 8.48
C LEU A 587 -23.35 2.31 9.73
N SER A 588 -22.61 1.20 9.80
CA SER A 588 -22.77 0.21 10.87
C SER A 588 -22.46 0.77 12.26
N GLN A 589 -22.93 0.06 13.27
CA GLN A 589 -22.69 0.37 14.69
C GLN A 589 -23.22 1.75 15.11
N ASN A 590 -24.41 2.09 14.64
CA ASN A 590 -25.23 3.21 15.09
C ASN A 590 -26.54 2.69 15.72
N PRO A 591 -27.13 3.36 16.72
CA PRO A 591 -28.37 2.95 17.34
C PRO A 591 -29.60 3.40 16.53
N TYR A 592 -29.69 3.08 15.25
CA TYR A 592 -30.82 3.45 14.40
C TYR A 592 -32.13 2.95 14.97
N ASN A 593 -33.21 3.75 14.83
CA ASN A 593 -34.54 3.35 15.23
C ASN A 593 -35.21 2.58 14.09
N CYS A 594 -35.60 1.31 14.32
CA CYS A 594 -36.25 0.48 13.32
C CYS A 594 -37.56 1.08 12.76
N CYS A 595 -38.21 2.00 13.53
CA CYS A 595 -39.43 2.69 13.09
C CYS A 595 -39.15 4.01 12.31
N LYS A 596 -37.90 4.34 12.03
CA LYS A 596 -37.48 5.54 11.29
C LYS A 596 -36.45 5.17 10.22
N LEU A 597 -36.77 4.19 9.40
CA LEU A 597 -35.87 3.67 8.35
C LEU A 597 -36.32 4.06 6.92
N GLU A 598 -37.13 5.13 6.77
CA GLU A 598 -37.53 5.60 5.43
C GLU A 598 -36.31 5.96 4.57
N TRP A 599 -35.23 6.44 5.19
CA TRP A 599 -33.96 6.74 4.54
C TRP A 599 -33.24 5.46 4.04
N TRP A 600 -33.42 4.33 4.72
CA TRP A 600 -32.81 3.05 4.32
C TRP A 600 -33.42 2.53 3.01
N ASP A 601 -34.74 2.53 2.92
CA ASP A 601 -35.45 2.15 1.71
C ASP A 601 -35.13 3.10 0.56
N PHE A 602 -34.99 4.41 0.86
CA PHE A 602 -34.60 5.40 -0.13
C PHE A 602 -33.18 5.14 -0.67
N LEU A 603 -32.19 4.85 0.18
CA LEU A 603 -30.82 4.53 -0.26
C LEU A 603 -30.78 3.33 -1.20
N HIS A 604 -31.68 2.34 -1.03
CA HIS A 604 -31.78 1.20 -1.94
C HIS A 604 -32.36 1.57 -3.31
N THR A 605 -33.07 2.66 -3.43
CA THR A 605 -33.53 3.16 -4.75
C THR A 605 -32.41 3.87 -5.50
N LEU A 606 -31.35 4.33 -4.81
CA LEU A 606 -30.16 4.95 -5.39
C LEU A 606 -29.20 3.84 -5.88
N GLN A 607 -29.19 3.55 -7.17
CA GLN A 607 -28.32 2.52 -7.76
C GLN A 607 -26.83 2.86 -7.70
N THR A 608 -26.48 4.11 -7.38
CA THR A 608 -25.10 4.63 -7.35
C THR A 608 -24.43 4.42 -6.01
N VAL A 609 -25.17 4.34 -4.91
CA VAL A 609 -24.60 4.29 -3.54
C VAL A 609 -24.33 2.85 -3.12
N HIS A 610 -23.06 2.53 -2.86
CA HIS A 610 -22.64 1.26 -2.29
C HIS A 610 -22.47 1.37 -0.77
N ILE A 611 -23.33 0.70 0.00
CA ILE A 611 -23.19 0.58 1.46
C ILE A 611 -22.29 -0.61 1.75
N VAL A 612 -21.02 -0.33 2.11
CA VAL A 612 -19.98 -1.36 2.27
C VAL A 612 -20.28 -2.32 3.43
N ASP A 613 -20.74 -1.77 4.55
CA ASP A 613 -21.03 -2.49 5.79
C ASP A 613 -22.54 -2.84 5.93
N ARG A 614 -23.24 -3.00 4.82
CA ARG A 614 -24.69 -3.23 4.75
C ARG A 614 -25.18 -4.34 5.68
N VAL A 615 -24.44 -5.44 5.74
CA VAL A 615 -24.79 -6.63 6.54
C VAL A 615 -24.67 -6.35 8.04
N GLU A 616 -23.80 -5.42 8.42
CA GLU A 616 -23.54 -5.04 9.83
C GLU A 616 -24.47 -3.92 10.34
N VAL A 617 -25.29 -3.32 9.46
CA VAL A 617 -26.21 -2.23 9.86
C VAL A 617 -27.36 -2.81 10.65
N THR A 618 -27.47 -2.34 11.90
CA THR A 618 -28.52 -2.78 12.84
C THR A 618 -29.41 -1.63 13.27
N CYS A 619 -30.63 -1.93 13.69
CA CYS A 619 -31.53 -0.96 14.32
C CYS A 619 -32.11 -1.49 15.64
N LEU A 620 -32.59 -0.61 16.48
CA LEU A 620 -33.17 -0.87 17.79
C LEU A 620 -34.70 -0.87 17.74
N TYR A 621 -35.32 -1.94 18.21
CA TYR A 621 -36.77 -2.05 18.42
C TYR A 621 -37.05 -2.66 19.78
N SER A 622 -37.72 -1.91 20.68
CA SER A 622 -38.08 -2.39 22.04
C SER A 622 -36.91 -3.07 22.78
N SER A 623 -35.73 -2.44 22.78
CA SER A 623 -34.47 -2.94 23.40
C SER A 623 -33.86 -4.19 22.75
N ARG A 624 -34.28 -4.56 21.53
CA ARG A 624 -33.66 -5.62 20.71
C ARG A 624 -32.96 -5.01 19.51
N THR A 625 -31.77 -5.53 19.19
CA THR A 625 -31.05 -5.19 17.97
C THR A 625 -31.48 -6.12 16.85
N LEU A 626 -31.84 -5.55 15.70
CA LEU A 626 -32.24 -6.26 14.48
C LEU A 626 -31.41 -5.79 13.31
N HIS A 627 -31.18 -6.64 12.33
CA HIS A 627 -30.54 -6.23 11.08
C HIS A 627 -31.49 -5.38 10.23
N ALA A 628 -31.03 -4.21 9.81
CA ALA A 628 -31.86 -3.28 9.03
C ALA A 628 -32.27 -3.86 7.66
N ALA A 629 -31.46 -4.76 7.11
CA ALA A 629 -31.71 -5.41 5.82
C ALA A 629 -32.81 -6.50 5.86
N GLU A 630 -33.09 -7.07 7.06
CA GLU A 630 -33.98 -8.23 7.21
C GLU A 630 -34.98 -8.01 8.36
N LEU A 631 -35.79 -6.94 8.27
CA LEU A 631 -36.76 -6.65 9.33
C LEU A 631 -37.98 -7.58 9.25
N PRO A 632 -38.37 -8.24 10.36
CA PRO A 632 -39.58 -9.03 10.42
C PRO A 632 -40.82 -8.17 10.20
N GLU A 633 -41.84 -8.71 9.49
CA GLU A 633 -43.07 -8.00 9.20
C GLU A 633 -43.85 -7.56 10.47
N SER A 634 -43.70 -8.32 11.57
CA SER A 634 -44.27 -7.99 12.87
C SER A 634 -43.71 -6.67 13.46
N VAL A 635 -42.46 -6.34 13.17
CA VAL A 635 -41.82 -5.07 13.59
C VAL A 635 -42.38 -3.92 12.76
N LEU A 636 -42.50 -4.10 11.43
CA LEU A 636 -43.04 -3.09 10.53
C LEU A 636 -44.51 -2.76 10.89
N GLN A 637 -45.31 -3.78 11.20
CA GLN A 637 -46.68 -3.59 11.72
C GLN A 637 -46.68 -2.86 13.05
N GLY A 638 -45.82 -3.22 14.01
CA GLY A 638 -45.71 -2.57 15.29
C GLY A 638 -45.34 -1.06 15.15
N CYS A 639 -44.50 -0.70 14.21
CA CYS A 639 -44.16 0.70 13.94
C CYS A 639 -45.33 1.49 13.37
N ARG A 640 -46.12 0.90 12.47
CA ARG A 640 -47.38 1.52 11.93
C ARG A 640 -48.40 1.79 13.04
N TRP A 641 -48.54 0.87 13.99
CA TRP A 641 -49.49 1.05 15.11
C TRP A 641 -49.08 2.22 16.03
N MET A 642 -47.80 2.49 16.27
CA MET A 642 -47.37 3.63 17.07
C MET A 642 -47.75 4.99 16.48
N THR A 643 -47.71 5.15 15.16
CA THR A 643 -48.08 6.40 14.48
C THR A 643 -49.62 6.61 14.43
N VAL A 644 -50.37 5.53 14.31
CA VAL A 644 -51.85 5.57 14.28
C VAL A 644 -52.42 5.83 15.69
N ASN A 645 -51.80 5.28 16.73
CA ASN A 645 -52.32 5.44 18.10
C ASN A 645 -52.25 6.88 18.61
N LEU A 646 -51.27 7.70 18.21
CA LEU A 646 -51.19 9.09 18.69
C LEU A 646 -52.30 9.96 18.09
N THR A 647 -52.63 9.80 16.83
CA THR A 647 -53.76 10.46 16.15
C THR A 647 -55.09 9.96 16.68
N LEU A 648 -55.22 8.64 16.91
CA LEU A 648 -56.41 8.04 17.49
C LEU A 648 -56.59 8.50 18.95
N LEU A 649 -55.54 8.61 19.73
CA LEU A 649 -55.54 9.10 21.10
C LEU A 649 -56.00 10.57 21.17
N TYR A 650 -55.50 11.42 20.28
CA TYR A 650 -55.97 12.82 20.18
C TYR A 650 -57.45 12.90 19.76
N LEU A 651 -57.91 12.05 18.81
CA LEU A 651 -59.31 11.99 18.40
C LEU A 651 -60.20 11.51 19.54
N VAL A 652 -59.82 10.46 20.30
CA VAL A 652 -60.59 9.89 21.39
C VAL A 652 -60.61 10.84 22.58
N LEU A 653 -59.55 11.63 22.86
CA LEU A 653 -59.53 12.58 23.97
C LEU A 653 -60.16 13.93 23.62
N ALA A 654 -59.92 14.46 22.40
CA ALA A 654 -60.42 15.79 22.00
C ALA A 654 -61.91 15.79 21.66
N LEU A 655 -62.44 14.69 21.06
CA LEU A 655 -63.84 14.62 20.62
C LEU A 655 -64.84 14.66 21.78
N PRO A 656 -64.67 13.91 22.90
CA PRO A 656 -65.57 14.03 24.10
C PRO A 656 -65.50 15.39 24.76
N ILE A 657 -64.26 15.98 24.83
CA ILE A 657 -64.10 17.32 25.43
C ILE A 657 -64.78 18.38 24.56
N CYS A 658 -64.65 18.33 23.26
CA CYS A 658 -65.36 19.25 22.37
C CYS A 658 -66.90 19.08 22.44
N LEU A 659 -67.39 17.82 22.51
CA LEU A 659 -68.80 17.53 22.66
C LEU A 659 -69.35 18.04 24.00
N THR A 660 -68.64 17.84 25.12
CA THR A 660 -69.07 18.34 26.43
C THR A 660 -69.08 19.86 26.48
N LEU A 661 -68.07 20.52 25.88
CA LEU A 661 -68.06 21.98 25.76
C LEU A 661 -69.18 22.50 24.89
N LEU A 662 -69.52 21.85 23.75
CA LEU A 662 -70.66 22.21 22.94
C LEU A 662 -71.99 22.06 23.67
N VAL A 663 -72.19 20.98 24.42
CA VAL A 663 -73.37 20.77 25.24
C VAL A 663 -73.48 21.80 26.34
N ALA A 664 -72.36 22.09 27.03
CA ALA A 664 -72.34 23.15 28.09
C ALA A 664 -72.66 24.54 27.50
N PHE A 665 -72.12 24.83 26.29
CA PHE A 665 -72.40 26.10 25.59
C PHE A 665 -73.90 26.17 25.15
N ALA A 666 -74.44 25.07 24.65
CA ALA A 666 -75.88 24.99 24.30
C ALA A 666 -76.76 25.19 25.53
N ILE A 667 -76.44 24.57 26.64
CA ILE A 667 -77.19 24.76 27.94
C ILE A 667 -77.10 26.22 28.41
N LEU A 668 -75.91 26.79 28.36
CA LEU A 668 -75.68 28.21 28.71
C LEU A 668 -76.47 29.14 27.76
N PHE A 669 -76.49 28.87 26.50
CA PHE A 669 -77.22 29.65 25.50
C PHE A 669 -78.73 29.54 25.72
N LEU A 670 -79.23 28.33 26.00
CA LEU A 670 -80.65 28.12 26.30
C LEU A 670 -81.08 28.78 27.58
N THR A 671 -80.26 28.72 28.66
CA THR A 671 -80.54 29.38 29.95
C THR A 671 -80.48 30.91 29.84
N PHE A 672 -79.53 31.44 29.04
CA PHE A 672 -79.46 32.87 28.74
C PHE A 672 -80.65 33.35 27.90
N LYS A 673 -81.07 32.55 26.90
CA LYS A 673 -82.26 32.81 26.10
C LYS A 673 -83.53 32.79 26.96
N GLN A 674 -83.64 31.84 27.87
CA GLN A 674 -84.79 31.81 28.85
C GLN A 674 -84.77 32.99 29.75
N LYS A 675 -83.61 33.42 30.33
CA LYS A 675 -83.52 34.63 31.20
C LYS A 675 -83.84 35.91 30.38
N LEU A 676 -83.41 36.00 29.11
CA LEU A 676 -83.74 37.14 28.29
C LEU A 676 -85.25 37.20 27.96
N LEU A 677 -85.85 36.04 27.68
CA LEU A 677 -87.34 35.94 27.46
C LEU A 677 -88.13 36.28 28.71
N GLN A 678 -87.66 35.90 29.90
CA GLN A 678 -88.29 36.29 31.15
C GLN A 678 -88.14 37.78 31.44
N MET A 679 -86.99 38.38 31.16
CA MET A 679 -86.82 39.85 31.31
C MET A 679 -87.69 40.63 30.30
N VAL A 680 -87.86 40.17 29.08
CA VAL A 680 -88.74 40.79 28.08
C VAL A 680 -90.22 40.62 28.49
N LYS A 681 -90.63 39.45 29.01
CA LYS A 681 -91.99 39.25 29.56
C LYS A 681 -92.28 40.08 30.84
N SER A 682 -91.30 40.35 31.71
CA SER A 682 -91.48 41.19 32.85
C SER A 682 -91.64 42.66 32.57
N ARG A 683 -91.07 43.14 31.38
CA ARG A 683 -91.22 44.55 30.97
C ARG A 683 -92.51 44.84 30.23
N TYR A 684 -93.25 43.79 29.79
CA TYR A 684 -94.55 43.97 29.13
C TYR A 684 -95.78 43.78 30.03
N ARG A 685 -95.59 43.74 31.39
CA ARG A 685 -96.68 43.68 32.41
C ARG A 685 -96.76 44.98 33.17
N VAL A 686 -96.91 46.11 32.53
CA VAL A 686 -97.46 47.32 33.13
C VAL A 686 -98.16 48.14 32.05
N SER A 687 -99.41 48.29 32.32
CA SER A 687 -100.39 49.26 31.86
C SER A 687 -101.58 48.66 31.07
N SER A 688 -102.63 48.41 31.78
CA SER A 688 -103.97 48.70 31.36
C SER A 688 -104.71 49.25 32.54
N PRO A 689 -105.22 50.46 32.47
CA PRO A 689 -106.11 51.00 33.51
C PRO A 689 -107.54 50.65 33.12
N TYR A 690 -108.23 50.26 34.04
CA TYR A 690 -109.60 50.08 34.51
C TYR A 690 -109.83 48.71 35.06
#